data_8a9a42f5cda37d5a0c87481fef7dbca5
#
_entry.id   8a9a42f5cda37d5a0c87481fef7dbca5
#
_cell.length_a   1.000
_cell.length_b   1.000
_cell.length_c   1.000
_cell.angle_alpha   90.00
_cell.angle_beta   90.00
_cell.angle_gamma   90.00
#
_symmetry.space_group_name_H-M   'P 1'
#
loop_
_entity.id
_entity.type
_entity.pdbx_description
1 polymer ?
#
loop_
_entity_poly.entity_id
_entity_poly.type
_entity_poly.pdbx_seq_one_letter_code
_entity_poly.pdbx_strand_id
1 'polypeptide(L)'
;MRFAPGLALLGLLALGCRSTPPPPAAASAPPDLIALTRFFASREANWGYRVSPDGTRLAWITSHRGRTTIFFKELASEAVGIIDTHTPRNVFGFAWAQDSRRVLYLHDRDGDENFHVYLASTEQPDAPPVDLTPWDGTRSWVHRVIRADPDHVIVASNRRDRSVFDLYRVNIGSREAMLIAENPGDVVDWMTDWDGRPRARLRHAGPDARQLEVWRGGGWAGLQAFDLEEFDVGLLGVTPDDRGLWLLSSRGRDRRSLLRVEIETGAETLVHEHPRVDVEWIRLSERTRAPLAAYAAPDYPATHVFDPVLAADLRRLRRATTTGLRILSLDDEERRATVEVFTDKGYEFYLLERGAEPRQLGRSHTMAFAHALATVEPIVVTSRDGLRLHGYLTRPSGFAAPGPLVLLVHGGHWVRDHWGYDRLVQFLANRGYAVLQVNYRGSTGYGRAFAELAVGEYAGKMHDDLIDAVRWAVARGIADPARVAIYGGSYGGYAALVGMTFTPEVFTCGVDVVGISNLLTFFESIPPYWKLSYAPRFLKYVGDPSRPEGRERLLAKSPLLRAGDVRRPILIIHGANDARVSVRESEQMVAALQAAGKDVRYVSFPDEGHRRDYGNWRNAVRHHAEVERFLAACLGGRRSTGP
;
A
#
# COMPACT_ATOMS: atom_id res chain seq x y z
N MET A 1 33.47 80.57 3.71
CA MET A 1 34.14 80.76 5.03
C MET A 1 34.29 79.35 5.59
N ARG A 2 35.45 78.72 5.52
CA ARG A 2 36.49 78.55 6.56
C ARG A 2 35.87 77.91 7.82
N PHE A 3 36.18 76.68 8.33
CA PHE A 3 37.46 76.01 8.58
C PHE A 3 37.24 74.52 8.82
N ALA A 4 38.08 73.64 8.29
CA ALA A 4 38.48 72.36 8.92
C ALA A 4 39.60 72.68 9.94
N PRO A 5 40.06 71.81 10.85
CA PRO A 5 40.56 70.47 10.64
C PRO A 5 40.44 69.52 11.85
N GLY A 6 40.87 68.26 11.68
CA GLY A 6 41.35 67.44 12.80
C GLY A 6 41.20 65.93 12.62
N LEU A 7 42.21 65.31 11.96
CA LEU A 7 42.41 63.85 12.01
C LEU A 7 42.84 63.40 13.39
N ALA A 8 42.22 62.32 13.91
CA ALA A 8 42.85 61.44 14.88
C ALA A 8 42.56 59.99 14.49
N LEU A 9 43.58 59.30 13.98
CA LEU A 9 43.62 57.85 13.76
C LEU A 9 43.74 57.16 15.12
N LEU A 10 42.71 56.40 15.53
CA LEU A 10 42.79 55.39 16.55
C LEU A 10 42.66 54.02 15.93
N GLY A 11 43.79 53.32 15.83
CA GLY A 11 43.85 51.93 15.39
C GLY A 11 43.23 50.99 16.44
N LEU A 12 42.07 50.41 16.13
CA LEU A 12 41.53 49.29 16.87
C LEU A 12 42.08 47.98 16.27
N LEU A 13 42.98 47.34 17.01
CA LEU A 13 43.39 45.97 16.80
C LEU A 13 42.19 45.06 17.10
N ALA A 14 41.50 44.60 16.06
CA ALA A 14 40.50 43.55 16.21
C ALA A 14 41.22 42.20 16.42
N LEU A 15 41.29 41.74 17.65
CA LEU A 15 41.58 40.35 18.00
C LEU A 15 40.43 39.49 17.53
N GLY A 16 40.61 38.87 16.36
CA GLY A 16 39.67 37.88 15.83
C GLY A 16 39.68 36.62 16.70
N CYS A 17 38.71 36.48 17.60
CA CYS A 17 38.39 35.19 18.18
C CYS A 17 37.92 34.26 17.05
N ARG A 18 38.78 33.39 16.57
CA ARG A 18 38.38 32.21 15.78
C ARG A 18 37.60 31.31 16.74
N SER A 19 36.25 31.33 16.66
CA SER A 19 35.43 30.31 17.27
C SER A 19 35.72 28.99 16.54
N THR A 20 36.40 28.09 17.21
CA THR A 20 36.45 26.68 16.78
C THR A 20 35.02 26.16 16.64
N PRO A 21 34.63 25.51 15.54
CA PRO A 21 33.34 24.89 15.46
C PRO A 21 33.17 23.91 16.64
N PRO A 22 31.99 23.82 17.27
CA PRO A 22 31.76 22.86 18.32
C PRO A 22 32.12 21.45 17.83
N PRO A 23 32.72 20.62 18.68
CA PRO A 23 33.03 19.24 18.32
C PRO A 23 31.74 18.55 17.81
N PRO A 24 31.81 17.71 16.79
CA PRO A 24 30.64 16.98 16.34
C PRO A 24 30.02 16.27 17.54
N ALA A 25 28.70 16.43 17.69
CA ALA A 25 27.96 15.78 18.77
C ALA A 25 28.34 14.30 18.78
N ALA A 26 28.74 13.77 19.93
CA ALA A 26 29.11 12.37 20.06
C ALA A 26 27.98 11.52 19.48
N ALA A 27 28.30 10.67 18.51
CA ALA A 27 27.32 9.78 17.89
C ALA A 27 26.65 8.96 19.00
N SER A 28 25.33 9.09 19.13
CA SER A 28 24.57 8.28 20.08
C SER A 28 24.82 6.79 19.78
N ALA A 29 24.89 5.96 20.83
CA ALA A 29 25.04 4.53 20.63
C ALA A 29 23.93 3.98 19.73
N PRO A 30 24.24 3.00 18.86
CA PRO A 30 23.22 2.38 18.03
C PRO A 30 22.13 1.74 18.90
N PRO A 31 20.84 1.78 18.50
CA PRO A 31 19.77 1.19 19.28
C PRO A 31 19.95 -0.32 19.44
N ASP A 32 19.29 -0.91 20.44
CA ASP A 32 19.30 -2.36 20.65
C ASP A 32 18.85 -3.10 19.39
N LEU A 33 19.46 -4.26 19.13
CA LEU A 33 19.10 -5.10 18.02
C LEU A 33 17.78 -5.82 18.32
N ILE A 34 16.73 -5.48 17.56
CA ILE A 34 15.40 -6.06 17.71
C ILE A 34 15.37 -7.41 16.99
N ALA A 35 14.90 -8.48 17.67
CA ALA A 35 14.81 -9.81 17.08
C ALA A 35 13.91 -9.82 15.83
N LEU A 36 14.28 -10.60 14.80
CA LEU A 36 13.52 -10.79 13.57
C LEU A 36 12.05 -11.15 13.83
N THR A 37 11.82 -12.03 14.81
CA THR A 37 10.48 -12.48 15.19
C THR A 37 9.60 -11.34 15.71
N ARG A 38 10.16 -10.29 16.28
CA ARG A 38 9.40 -9.11 16.68
C ARG A 38 8.95 -8.25 15.50
N PHE A 39 9.66 -8.29 14.39
CA PHE A 39 9.22 -7.60 13.17
C PHE A 39 8.25 -8.45 12.35
N PHE A 40 8.51 -9.76 12.20
CA PHE A 40 7.89 -10.58 11.14
C PHE A 40 7.09 -11.78 11.62
N ALA A 41 7.25 -12.24 12.87
CA ALA A 41 6.30 -13.19 13.44
C ALA A 41 5.08 -12.44 13.94
N SER A 42 3.91 -12.75 13.40
CA SER A 42 2.64 -12.07 13.71
C SER A 42 2.17 -12.25 15.17
N ARG A 43 3.05 -12.61 16.10
CA ARG A 43 2.69 -13.10 17.43
C ARG A 43 2.02 -12.09 18.36
N GLU A 44 2.08 -10.77 18.04
CA GLU A 44 1.57 -9.73 18.93
C GLU A 44 0.98 -8.52 18.17
N ALA A 45 0.53 -8.70 16.94
CA ALA A 45 -0.09 -7.63 16.18
C ALA A 45 -1.52 -7.40 16.66
N ASN A 46 -1.82 -6.20 17.17
CA ASN A 46 -3.20 -5.75 17.39
C ASN A 46 -3.52 -4.71 16.34
N TRP A 47 -4.53 -4.95 15.51
CA TRP A 47 -4.93 -4.01 14.45
C TRP A 47 -6.36 -4.24 13.97
N GLY A 48 -6.89 -3.32 13.17
CA GLY A 48 -8.17 -3.47 12.50
C GLY A 48 -9.36 -3.50 13.45
N TYR A 49 -9.31 -2.77 14.57
CA TYR A 49 -10.42 -2.69 15.53
C TYR A 49 -11.69 -2.18 14.86
N ARG A 50 -12.79 -2.91 15.01
CA ARG A 50 -14.09 -2.55 14.44
C ARG A 50 -15.21 -2.73 15.46
N VAL A 51 -15.99 -1.68 15.66
CA VAL A 51 -17.26 -1.75 16.40
C VAL A 51 -18.32 -2.43 15.53
N SER A 52 -19.21 -3.22 16.16
CA SER A 52 -20.34 -3.87 15.48
C SER A 52 -21.40 -2.84 15.04
N PRO A 53 -22.25 -3.17 14.05
CA PRO A 53 -23.33 -2.29 13.59
C PRO A 53 -24.23 -1.77 14.72
N ASP A 54 -24.62 -2.61 15.69
CA ASP A 54 -25.43 -2.23 16.86
C ASP A 54 -24.66 -1.45 17.93
N GLY A 55 -23.33 -1.31 17.77
CA GLY A 55 -22.46 -0.61 18.73
C GLY A 55 -22.17 -1.38 20.02
N THR A 56 -22.56 -2.64 20.16
CA THR A 56 -22.43 -3.38 21.44
C THR A 56 -21.15 -4.20 21.54
N ARG A 57 -20.55 -4.57 20.39
CA ARG A 57 -19.39 -5.45 20.32
C ARG A 57 -18.20 -4.77 19.64
N LEU A 58 -17.03 -5.25 19.95
CA LEU A 58 -15.77 -4.88 19.35
C LEU A 58 -15.07 -6.14 18.83
N ALA A 59 -14.51 -6.09 17.61
CA ALA A 59 -13.62 -7.13 17.12
C ALA A 59 -12.33 -6.51 16.58
N TRP A 60 -11.24 -7.29 16.60
CA TRP A 60 -9.93 -6.88 16.08
C TRP A 60 -9.13 -8.10 15.66
N ILE A 61 -8.05 -7.87 14.93
CA ILE A 61 -7.12 -8.92 14.54
C ILE A 61 -5.90 -8.88 15.46
N THR A 62 -5.54 -10.04 15.99
CA THR A 62 -4.28 -10.22 16.71
C THR A 62 -3.76 -11.65 16.54
N SER A 63 -2.56 -11.90 17.05
CA SER A 63 -1.92 -13.20 16.90
C SER A 63 -2.40 -14.21 17.93
N HIS A 64 -2.72 -15.41 17.47
CA HIS A 64 -3.04 -16.56 18.29
C HIS A 64 -2.40 -17.82 17.69
N ARG A 65 -1.65 -18.58 18.50
CA ARG A 65 -0.98 -19.83 18.08
C ARG A 65 -0.14 -19.68 16.81
N GLY A 66 0.50 -18.51 16.64
CA GLY A 66 1.42 -18.24 15.54
C GLY A 66 0.76 -17.80 14.23
N ARG A 67 -0.54 -17.50 14.21
CA ARG A 67 -1.26 -16.89 13.08
C ARG A 67 -2.10 -15.71 13.56
N THR A 68 -2.46 -14.81 12.67
CA THR A 68 -3.44 -13.77 12.97
C THR A 68 -4.85 -14.33 12.82
N THR A 69 -5.71 -14.05 13.81
CA THR A 69 -7.13 -14.41 13.81
C THR A 69 -7.97 -13.28 14.40
N ILE A 70 -9.27 -13.46 14.44
CA ILE A 70 -10.23 -12.45 14.90
C ILE A 70 -10.53 -12.67 16.37
N PHE A 71 -10.27 -11.64 17.16
CA PHE A 71 -10.68 -11.54 18.56
C PHE A 71 -11.91 -10.65 18.67
N PHE A 72 -12.74 -10.89 19.66
CA PHE A 72 -13.93 -10.08 19.90
C PHE A 72 -14.26 -9.99 21.39
N LYS A 73 -15.04 -8.97 21.75
CA LYS A 73 -15.65 -8.84 23.06
C LYS A 73 -16.93 -8.00 23.00
N GLU A 74 -17.79 -8.14 23.98
CA GLU A 74 -18.82 -7.15 24.26
C GLU A 74 -18.20 -5.92 24.91
N LEU A 75 -18.65 -4.71 24.53
CA LEU A 75 -18.08 -3.47 25.09
C LEU A 75 -18.36 -3.31 26.58
N ALA A 76 -19.42 -3.95 27.10
CA ALA A 76 -19.80 -3.99 28.51
C ALA A 76 -19.07 -5.07 29.31
N SER A 77 -18.24 -5.91 28.67
CA SER A 77 -17.55 -7.05 29.28
C SER A 77 -16.04 -6.96 29.06
N GLU A 78 -15.27 -7.51 29.99
CA GLU A 78 -13.83 -7.71 29.80
C GLU A 78 -13.49 -9.10 29.24
N ALA A 79 -14.46 -9.99 29.09
CA ALA A 79 -14.26 -11.32 28.52
C ALA A 79 -13.98 -11.21 27.02
N VAL A 80 -12.89 -11.84 26.59
CA VAL A 80 -12.43 -11.87 25.20
C VAL A 80 -12.68 -13.24 24.61
N GLY A 81 -13.40 -13.29 23.49
CA GLY A 81 -13.57 -14.46 22.65
C GLY A 81 -12.57 -14.47 21.49
N ILE A 82 -12.29 -15.65 20.95
CA ILE A 82 -11.39 -15.87 19.81
C ILE A 82 -12.13 -16.71 18.79
N ILE A 83 -12.20 -16.25 17.55
CA ILE A 83 -12.78 -17.04 16.44
C ILE A 83 -11.71 -18.01 15.93
N ASP A 84 -12.00 -19.32 15.99
CA ASP A 84 -11.16 -20.30 15.30
C ASP A 84 -11.50 -20.31 13.81
N THR A 85 -10.56 -19.85 12.99
CA THR A 85 -10.71 -19.81 11.54
C THR A 85 -10.38 -21.13 10.85
N HIS A 86 -10.05 -22.18 11.61
CA HIS A 86 -9.73 -23.53 11.12
C HIS A 86 -8.72 -23.56 9.95
N THR A 87 -7.84 -22.57 9.86
CA THR A 87 -6.80 -22.46 8.85
C THR A 87 -5.45 -22.18 9.48
N PRO A 88 -4.33 -22.69 8.95
CA PRO A 88 -2.99 -22.34 9.43
C PRO A 88 -2.52 -20.94 8.98
N ARG A 89 -3.24 -20.30 8.05
CA ARG A 89 -2.86 -19.03 7.44
C ARG A 89 -3.40 -17.82 8.20
N ASN A 90 -2.80 -16.67 7.96
CA ASN A 90 -3.19 -15.40 8.56
C ASN A 90 -4.52 -14.87 7.99
N VAL A 91 -5.35 -14.28 8.84
CA VAL A 91 -6.47 -13.43 8.44
C VAL A 91 -5.95 -12.01 8.24
N PHE A 92 -6.25 -11.41 7.08
CA PHE A 92 -5.76 -10.09 6.69
C PHE A 92 -6.81 -8.98 6.81
N GLY A 93 -8.03 -9.30 7.15
CA GLY A 93 -9.12 -8.33 7.31
C GLY A 93 -10.45 -9.02 7.53
N PHE A 94 -11.37 -8.29 8.14
CA PHE A 94 -12.74 -8.76 8.35
C PHE A 94 -13.72 -7.58 8.31
N ALA A 95 -15.00 -7.89 8.17
CA ALA A 95 -16.11 -6.97 8.37
C ALA A 95 -17.15 -7.63 9.29
N TRP A 96 -17.88 -6.84 10.08
CA TRP A 96 -19.06 -7.33 10.73
C TRP A 96 -20.15 -7.62 9.70
N ALA A 97 -20.87 -8.71 9.86
CA ALA A 97 -22.17 -8.86 9.25
C ALA A 97 -23.18 -7.89 9.94
N GLN A 98 -24.26 -7.55 9.26
CA GLN A 98 -25.19 -6.55 9.77
C GLN A 98 -25.92 -7.00 11.05
N ASP A 99 -25.96 -8.29 11.32
CA ASP A 99 -26.56 -8.87 12.53
C ASP A 99 -25.76 -8.62 13.82
N SER A 100 -24.55 -8.02 13.72
CA SER A 100 -23.64 -7.74 14.85
C SER A 100 -23.16 -8.98 15.64
N ARG A 101 -23.40 -10.19 15.12
CA ARG A 101 -23.07 -11.47 15.76
C ARG A 101 -22.09 -12.30 14.97
N ARG A 102 -21.99 -12.04 13.67
CA ARG A 102 -21.13 -12.77 12.75
C ARG A 102 -20.13 -11.83 12.07
N VAL A 103 -19.00 -12.39 11.66
CA VAL A 103 -17.96 -11.67 10.93
C VAL A 103 -17.69 -12.34 9.59
N LEU A 104 -17.46 -11.52 8.59
CA LEU A 104 -17.07 -11.90 7.24
C LEU A 104 -15.57 -11.68 7.08
N TYR A 105 -14.85 -12.64 6.51
CA TYR A 105 -13.43 -12.48 6.21
C TYR A 105 -13.04 -13.19 4.91
N LEU A 106 -11.88 -12.84 4.37
CA LEU A 106 -11.35 -13.43 3.15
C LEU A 106 -10.21 -14.39 3.48
N HIS A 107 -10.18 -15.49 2.77
CA HIS A 107 -9.11 -16.46 2.85
C HIS A 107 -8.85 -17.10 1.49
N ASP A 108 -7.56 -17.34 1.16
CA ASP A 108 -7.10 -18.04 -0.04
C ASP A 108 -6.41 -19.37 0.33
N ARG A 109 -6.14 -20.20 -0.64
CA ARG A 109 -5.38 -21.43 -0.45
C ARG A 109 -3.92 -21.20 -0.86
N ASP A 110 -3.00 -21.36 0.08
CA ASP A 110 -1.54 -21.35 -0.16
C ASP A 110 -1.00 -20.14 -0.97
N GLY A 111 -1.70 -18.99 -0.89
CA GLY A 111 -1.29 -17.76 -1.54
C GLY A 111 -1.70 -17.63 -3.01
N ASP A 112 -2.61 -18.46 -3.50
CA ASP A 112 -3.09 -18.49 -4.89
C ASP A 112 -4.01 -17.30 -5.25
N GLU A 113 -4.36 -16.47 -4.26
CA GLU A 113 -5.27 -15.33 -4.38
C GLU A 113 -6.69 -15.66 -4.89
N ASN A 114 -7.08 -16.91 -4.93
CA ASN A 114 -8.46 -17.33 -5.12
C ASN A 114 -9.22 -17.20 -3.79
N PHE A 115 -9.52 -15.97 -3.43
CA PHE A 115 -10.17 -15.65 -2.16
C PHE A 115 -11.62 -16.10 -2.13
N HIS A 116 -11.99 -16.78 -1.06
CA HIS A 116 -13.38 -17.06 -0.71
C HIS A 116 -13.83 -16.16 0.44
N VAL A 117 -15.14 -15.91 0.51
CA VAL A 117 -15.79 -15.19 1.61
C VAL A 117 -16.23 -16.18 2.66
N TYR A 118 -15.67 -16.11 3.85
CA TYR A 118 -16.02 -16.93 5.00
C TYR A 118 -16.86 -16.15 6.00
N LEU A 119 -17.78 -16.85 6.68
CA LEU A 119 -18.61 -16.34 7.75
C LEU A 119 -18.31 -17.12 9.03
N ALA A 120 -18.03 -16.40 10.13
CA ALA A 120 -17.82 -17.00 11.46
C ALA A 120 -18.69 -16.32 12.51
N SER A 121 -19.09 -17.06 13.54
CA SER A 121 -19.99 -16.59 14.60
C SER A 121 -19.23 -16.24 15.88
N THR A 122 -19.58 -15.11 16.51
CA THR A 122 -19.11 -14.75 17.85
C THR A 122 -19.87 -15.49 18.96
N GLU A 123 -21.04 -16.08 18.65
CA GLU A 123 -21.82 -16.87 19.58
C GLU A 123 -21.40 -18.36 19.62
N GLN A 124 -20.77 -18.80 18.52
CA GLN A 124 -20.19 -20.15 18.37
C GLN A 124 -18.77 -20.03 17.79
N PRO A 125 -17.82 -19.46 18.52
CA PRO A 125 -16.51 -19.07 17.98
C PRO A 125 -15.61 -20.25 17.59
N ASP A 126 -15.86 -21.44 18.12
CA ASP A 126 -15.13 -22.67 17.82
C ASP A 126 -15.77 -23.48 16.67
N ALA A 127 -16.96 -23.08 16.20
CA ALA A 127 -17.61 -23.75 15.07
C ALA A 127 -16.82 -23.50 13.77
N PRO A 128 -16.75 -24.50 12.87
CA PRO A 128 -16.13 -24.30 11.56
C PRO A 128 -16.77 -23.13 10.83
N PRO A 129 -15.96 -22.21 10.26
CA PRO A 129 -16.47 -21.12 9.45
C PRO A 129 -17.24 -21.63 8.23
N VAL A 130 -18.27 -20.90 7.84
CA VAL A 130 -19.07 -21.21 6.66
C VAL A 130 -18.46 -20.52 5.45
N ASP A 131 -18.10 -21.29 4.43
CA ASP A 131 -17.72 -20.75 3.12
C ASP A 131 -18.99 -20.31 2.37
N LEU A 132 -19.14 -19.00 2.14
CA LEU A 132 -20.27 -18.42 1.41
C LEU A 132 -20.06 -18.45 -0.11
N THR A 133 -18.85 -18.72 -0.57
CA THR A 133 -18.47 -18.75 -1.98
C THR A 133 -17.67 -20.02 -2.33
N PRO A 134 -18.21 -21.21 -2.08
CA PRO A 134 -17.50 -22.49 -2.26
C PRO A 134 -17.36 -22.87 -3.74
N TRP A 135 -16.74 -21.98 -4.51
CA TRP A 135 -16.60 -22.11 -5.97
C TRP A 135 -15.11 -22.26 -6.32
N ASP A 136 -14.70 -23.45 -6.63
CA ASP A 136 -13.30 -23.79 -6.89
C ASP A 136 -12.63 -22.88 -7.92
N GLY A 137 -11.43 -22.43 -7.61
CA GLY A 137 -10.60 -21.59 -8.47
C GLY A 137 -11.20 -20.21 -8.75
N THR A 138 -12.13 -19.74 -7.91
CA THR A 138 -12.73 -18.41 -8.04
C THR A 138 -12.08 -17.41 -7.09
N ARG A 139 -12.17 -16.14 -7.46
CA ARG A 139 -11.84 -15.02 -6.61
C ARG A 139 -13.11 -14.27 -6.26
N SER A 140 -13.39 -14.12 -4.96
CA SER A 140 -14.59 -13.46 -4.46
C SER A 140 -14.24 -12.50 -3.33
N TRP A 141 -15.03 -11.44 -3.16
CA TRP A 141 -14.93 -10.54 -2.01
C TRP A 141 -16.29 -9.93 -1.66
N VAL A 142 -16.43 -9.46 -0.43
CA VAL A 142 -17.62 -8.72 0.00
C VAL A 142 -17.60 -7.35 -0.69
N HIS A 143 -18.53 -7.13 -1.61
CA HIS A 143 -18.73 -5.85 -2.28
C HIS A 143 -19.49 -4.87 -1.36
N ARG A 144 -20.54 -5.35 -0.66
CA ARG A 144 -21.31 -4.55 0.30
C ARG A 144 -21.98 -5.42 1.37
N VAL A 145 -21.94 -4.94 2.61
CA VAL A 145 -22.86 -5.37 3.67
C VAL A 145 -24.07 -4.43 3.61
N ILE A 146 -25.29 -4.97 3.61
CA ILE A 146 -26.52 -4.20 3.40
C ILE A 146 -27.13 -3.87 4.76
N ARG A 147 -27.16 -2.57 5.12
CA ARG A 147 -27.68 -2.14 6.43
C ARG A 147 -29.16 -2.52 6.64
N ALA A 148 -29.98 -2.43 5.60
CA ALA A 148 -31.42 -2.71 5.66
C ALA A 148 -31.75 -4.22 5.56
N ASP A 149 -30.75 -5.09 5.34
CA ASP A 149 -30.95 -6.51 5.09
C ASP A 149 -29.84 -7.34 5.75
N PRO A 150 -30.03 -7.75 7.02
CA PRO A 150 -29.01 -8.48 7.77
C PRO A 150 -28.81 -9.93 7.28
N ASP A 151 -29.70 -10.45 6.46
CA ASP A 151 -29.64 -11.83 5.97
C ASP A 151 -28.84 -11.97 4.69
N HIS A 152 -28.47 -10.87 4.04
CA HIS A 152 -27.76 -10.90 2.76
C HIS A 152 -26.53 -10.00 2.73
N VAL A 153 -25.57 -10.38 1.88
CA VAL A 153 -24.43 -9.57 1.48
C VAL A 153 -24.30 -9.55 -0.03
N ILE A 154 -23.74 -8.47 -0.56
CA ILE A 154 -23.35 -8.44 -1.99
C ILE A 154 -21.91 -8.90 -2.10
N VAL A 155 -21.69 -9.89 -2.94
CA VAL A 155 -20.39 -10.48 -3.25
C VAL A 155 -20.07 -10.24 -4.72
N ALA A 156 -18.87 -9.74 -4.99
CA ALA A 156 -18.32 -9.75 -6.34
C ALA A 156 -17.52 -11.04 -6.54
N SER A 157 -17.73 -11.74 -7.65
CA SER A 157 -17.06 -13.02 -7.94
C SER A 157 -16.86 -13.23 -9.44
N ASN A 158 -15.73 -13.85 -9.79
CA ASN A 158 -15.43 -14.30 -11.15
C ASN A 158 -15.86 -15.77 -11.40
N ARG A 159 -16.94 -16.20 -10.73
CA ARG A 159 -17.45 -17.58 -10.81
C ARG A 159 -17.83 -18.00 -12.23
N ARG A 160 -18.54 -17.14 -12.96
CA ARG A 160 -19.04 -17.42 -14.31
C ARG A 160 -17.92 -17.36 -15.34
N ASP A 161 -17.06 -16.36 -15.25
CA ASP A 161 -15.91 -16.13 -16.12
C ASP A 161 -14.73 -15.61 -15.30
N ARG A 162 -13.59 -16.29 -15.37
CA ARG A 162 -12.38 -15.98 -14.58
C ARG A 162 -11.78 -14.59 -14.90
N SER A 163 -12.16 -13.98 -15.99
CA SER A 163 -11.64 -12.66 -16.40
C SER A 163 -12.48 -11.48 -15.92
N VAL A 164 -13.73 -11.70 -15.47
CA VAL A 164 -14.67 -10.64 -15.09
C VAL A 164 -15.34 -10.93 -13.76
N PHE A 165 -15.85 -9.89 -13.12
CA PHE A 165 -16.56 -10.01 -11.84
C PHE A 165 -18.02 -9.62 -12.00
N ASP A 166 -18.88 -10.55 -11.63
CA ASP A 166 -20.33 -10.37 -11.52
C ASP A 166 -20.69 -10.02 -10.07
N LEU A 167 -21.88 -9.46 -9.84
CA LEU A 167 -22.41 -9.26 -8.49
C LEU A 167 -23.46 -10.31 -8.15
N TYR A 168 -23.31 -10.90 -6.98
CA TYR A 168 -24.23 -11.87 -6.40
C TYR A 168 -24.78 -11.34 -5.06
N ARG A 169 -26.09 -11.48 -4.84
CA ARG A 169 -26.71 -11.35 -3.54
C ARG A 169 -26.68 -12.71 -2.85
N VAL A 170 -25.92 -12.83 -1.78
CA VAL A 170 -25.69 -14.09 -1.07
C VAL A 170 -26.41 -14.06 0.27
N ASN A 171 -27.31 -15.03 0.51
CA ASN A 171 -27.92 -15.21 1.81
C ASN A 171 -26.93 -15.87 2.77
N ILE A 172 -26.62 -15.22 3.89
CA ILE A 172 -25.58 -15.68 4.82
C ILE A 172 -26.03 -16.86 5.72
N GLY A 173 -27.33 -17.19 5.72
CA GLY A 173 -27.88 -18.37 6.40
C GLY A 173 -27.96 -19.59 5.49
N SER A 174 -28.67 -19.48 4.36
CA SER A 174 -28.86 -20.58 3.42
C SER A 174 -27.70 -20.79 2.43
N ARG A 175 -26.83 -19.79 2.26
CA ARG A 175 -25.75 -19.73 1.26
C ARG A 175 -26.25 -19.67 -0.18
N GLU A 176 -27.53 -19.43 -0.39
CA GLU A 176 -28.07 -19.20 -1.73
C GLU A 176 -27.47 -17.93 -2.33
N ALA A 177 -26.97 -18.02 -3.57
CA ALA A 177 -26.33 -16.94 -4.30
C ALA A 177 -27.13 -16.62 -5.56
N MET A 178 -27.77 -15.46 -5.59
CA MET A 178 -28.54 -14.96 -6.71
C MET A 178 -27.69 -13.96 -7.52
N LEU A 179 -27.53 -14.18 -8.82
CA LEU A 179 -26.91 -13.22 -9.73
C LEU A 179 -27.76 -11.96 -9.83
N ILE A 180 -27.22 -10.79 -9.51
CA ILE A 180 -27.92 -9.50 -9.56
C ILE A 180 -27.36 -8.53 -10.61
N ALA A 181 -26.12 -8.73 -11.04
CA ALA A 181 -25.53 -8.02 -12.17
C ALA A 181 -24.51 -8.91 -12.88
N GLU A 182 -24.76 -9.17 -14.14
CA GLU A 182 -23.85 -9.88 -15.02
C GLU A 182 -22.90 -8.90 -15.70
N ASN A 183 -21.60 -9.22 -15.69
CA ASN A 183 -20.58 -8.47 -16.41
C ASN A 183 -20.55 -8.95 -17.88
N PRO A 184 -20.87 -8.08 -18.85
CA PRO A 184 -20.88 -8.48 -20.27
C PRO A 184 -19.47 -8.68 -20.87
N GLY A 185 -18.41 -8.51 -20.08
CA GLY A 185 -17.03 -8.71 -20.53
C GLY A 185 -16.17 -7.45 -20.52
N ASP A 186 -16.70 -6.30 -20.10
CA ASP A 186 -16.02 -5.00 -20.19
C ASP A 186 -16.18 -4.10 -18.94
N VAL A 187 -16.94 -4.52 -17.94
CA VAL A 187 -17.12 -3.74 -16.71
C VAL A 187 -15.93 -3.95 -15.78
N VAL A 188 -15.24 -2.87 -15.45
CA VAL A 188 -14.04 -2.87 -14.59
C VAL A 188 -14.36 -2.58 -13.13
N ASP A 189 -15.47 -1.90 -12.85
CA ASP A 189 -15.92 -1.62 -11.48
C ASP A 189 -17.45 -1.47 -11.41
N TRP A 190 -18.00 -1.88 -10.27
CA TRP A 190 -19.42 -1.84 -9.95
C TRP A 190 -19.68 -0.94 -8.74
N MET A 191 -20.80 -0.24 -8.75
CA MET A 191 -21.33 0.43 -7.57
C MET A 191 -22.78 0.00 -7.34
N THR A 192 -23.08 -0.39 -6.11
CA THR A 192 -24.45 -0.60 -5.65
C THR A 192 -24.96 0.61 -4.87
N ASP A 193 -26.27 0.79 -4.81
CA ASP A 193 -26.88 1.67 -3.83
C ASP A 193 -26.78 1.07 -2.42
N TRP A 194 -27.36 1.79 -1.46
CA TRP A 194 -27.32 1.42 -0.04
C TRP A 194 -28.15 0.18 0.30
N ASP A 195 -29.08 -0.23 -0.59
CA ASP A 195 -29.87 -1.45 -0.53
C ASP A 195 -29.25 -2.61 -1.30
N GLY A 196 -28.07 -2.43 -1.85
CA GLY A 196 -27.33 -3.45 -2.60
C GLY A 196 -27.78 -3.63 -4.05
N ARG A 197 -28.58 -2.70 -4.61
CA ARG A 197 -28.98 -2.74 -6.03
C ARG A 197 -27.89 -2.12 -6.91
N PRO A 198 -27.54 -2.72 -8.06
CA PRO A 198 -26.60 -2.10 -9.00
C PRO A 198 -27.09 -0.73 -9.48
N ARG A 199 -26.29 0.32 -9.33
CA ARG A 199 -26.64 1.72 -9.64
C ARG A 199 -25.70 2.39 -10.62
N ALA A 200 -24.43 2.08 -10.58
CA ALA A 200 -23.46 2.55 -11.54
C ALA A 200 -22.42 1.49 -11.85
N ARG A 201 -21.80 1.62 -13.02
CA ARG A 201 -20.68 0.78 -13.44
C ARG A 201 -19.69 1.59 -14.26
N LEU A 202 -18.43 1.25 -14.13
CA LEU A 202 -17.36 1.75 -14.99
C LEU A 202 -16.97 0.65 -15.96
N ARG A 203 -17.06 0.92 -17.28
CA ARG A 203 -16.72 -0.06 -18.31
C ARG A 203 -15.72 0.49 -19.31
N HIS A 204 -15.05 -0.38 -20.04
CA HIS A 204 -14.27 0.01 -21.20
C HIS A 204 -15.19 0.52 -22.32
N ALA A 205 -14.79 1.63 -22.95
CA ALA A 205 -15.45 2.22 -24.13
C ALA A 205 -14.44 2.31 -25.29
N GLY A 206 -13.64 1.28 -25.45
CA GLY A 206 -12.52 1.19 -26.38
C GLY A 206 -11.19 1.00 -25.64
N PRO A 207 -10.07 0.96 -26.38
CA PRO A 207 -8.75 0.67 -25.79
C PRO A 207 -8.25 1.76 -24.83
N ASP A 208 -8.60 3.02 -25.08
CA ASP A 208 -8.06 4.18 -24.39
C ASP A 208 -9.11 4.98 -23.59
N ALA A 209 -10.33 4.45 -23.48
CA ALA A 209 -11.44 5.16 -22.83
C ALA A 209 -12.26 4.25 -21.91
N ARG A 210 -12.85 4.86 -20.89
CA ARG A 210 -13.84 4.27 -20.01
C ARG A 210 -15.12 5.09 -20.01
N GLN A 211 -16.25 4.40 -19.77
CA GLN A 211 -17.57 5.00 -19.66
C GLN A 211 -18.15 4.70 -18.28
N LEU A 212 -18.53 5.74 -17.55
CA LEU A 212 -19.40 5.60 -16.40
C LEU A 212 -20.84 5.50 -16.92
N GLU A 213 -21.51 4.43 -16.55
CA GLU A 213 -22.94 4.23 -16.82
C GLU A 213 -23.71 4.18 -15.50
N VAL A 214 -24.95 4.63 -15.56
CA VAL A 214 -25.89 4.60 -14.44
C VAL A 214 -27.15 3.83 -14.82
N TRP A 215 -27.73 3.12 -13.85
CA TRP A 215 -29.01 2.45 -14.04
C TRP A 215 -30.16 3.45 -13.91
N ARG A 216 -30.85 3.70 -15.02
CA ARG A 216 -32.04 4.56 -15.07
C ARG A 216 -32.97 4.14 -16.18
N GLY A 217 -34.30 4.37 -16.02
CA GLY A 217 -35.29 4.04 -17.04
C GLY A 217 -35.37 2.55 -17.39
N GLY A 218 -34.95 1.66 -16.48
CA GLY A 218 -34.93 0.21 -16.71
C GLY A 218 -33.72 -0.31 -17.48
N GLY A 219 -32.67 0.52 -17.69
CA GLY A 219 -31.46 0.13 -18.40
C GLY A 219 -30.21 0.92 -18.00
N TRP A 220 -29.07 0.51 -18.54
CA TRP A 220 -27.79 1.20 -18.38
C TRP A 220 -27.70 2.37 -19.37
N ALA A 221 -27.43 3.56 -18.88
CA ALA A 221 -27.27 4.78 -19.68
C ALA A 221 -25.91 5.43 -19.39
N GLY A 222 -25.21 5.84 -20.46
CA GLY A 222 -23.92 6.54 -20.35
C GLY A 222 -24.09 7.88 -19.61
N LEU A 223 -23.18 8.19 -18.70
CA LEU A 223 -23.17 9.42 -17.92
C LEU A 223 -21.93 10.28 -18.21
N GLN A 224 -20.74 9.69 -18.09
CA GLN A 224 -19.45 10.39 -18.27
C GLN A 224 -18.44 9.48 -18.95
N ALA A 225 -17.60 10.08 -19.81
CA ALA A 225 -16.44 9.40 -20.38
C ALA A 225 -15.17 9.82 -19.63
N PHE A 226 -14.23 8.89 -19.52
CA PHE A 226 -12.91 9.05 -18.90
C PHE A 226 -11.84 8.53 -19.85
N ASP A 227 -10.72 9.20 -19.90
CA ASP A 227 -9.53 8.68 -20.56
C ASP A 227 -8.94 7.52 -19.74
N LEU A 228 -8.11 6.69 -20.38
CA LEU A 228 -7.44 5.59 -19.68
C LEU A 228 -6.50 6.09 -18.57
N GLU A 229 -5.97 7.31 -18.69
CA GLU A 229 -5.14 7.97 -17.68
C GLU A 229 -5.91 8.37 -16.42
N GLU A 230 -7.22 8.61 -16.55
CA GLU A 230 -8.11 8.85 -15.42
C GLU A 230 -8.53 7.53 -14.76
N PHE A 231 -7.57 6.63 -14.61
CA PHE A 231 -7.83 5.26 -14.21
C PHE A 231 -8.17 5.08 -12.73
N ASP A 232 -7.94 6.09 -11.93
CA ASP A 232 -8.25 6.10 -10.49
C ASP A 232 -9.63 6.66 -10.19
N VAL A 233 -10.59 6.48 -11.09
CA VAL A 233 -11.98 6.79 -10.82
C VAL A 233 -12.49 5.85 -9.73
N GLY A 234 -12.79 6.41 -8.57
CA GLY A 234 -13.38 5.67 -7.45
C GLY A 234 -14.89 5.89 -7.39
N LEU A 235 -15.65 4.83 -7.57
CA LEU A 235 -17.09 4.83 -7.35
C LEU A 235 -17.36 4.67 -5.85
N LEU A 236 -17.87 5.71 -5.17
CA LEU A 236 -17.98 5.72 -3.71
C LEU A 236 -19.39 5.37 -3.21
N GLY A 237 -20.44 5.93 -3.83
CA GLY A 237 -21.81 5.71 -3.40
C GLY A 237 -22.79 6.70 -4.00
N VAL A 238 -24.07 6.47 -3.74
CA VAL A 238 -25.17 7.37 -4.11
C VAL A 238 -25.32 8.47 -3.05
N THR A 239 -25.62 9.69 -3.49
CA THR A 239 -25.81 10.85 -2.59
C THR A 239 -27.08 10.72 -1.74
N PRO A 240 -27.22 11.49 -0.64
CA PRO A 240 -28.38 11.40 0.27
C PRO A 240 -29.75 11.63 -0.40
N ASP A 241 -29.79 12.43 -1.44
CA ASP A 241 -30.99 12.78 -2.21
C ASP A 241 -31.29 11.80 -3.36
N ASP A 242 -30.52 10.72 -3.49
CA ASP A 242 -30.57 9.72 -4.56
C ASP A 242 -30.42 10.29 -5.99
N ARG A 243 -30.01 11.57 -6.13
CA ARG A 243 -29.89 12.29 -7.41
C ARG A 243 -28.47 12.38 -7.93
N GLY A 244 -27.49 12.03 -7.13
CA GLY A 244 -26.08 12.13 -7.48
C GLY A 244 -25.27 10.91 -7.07
N LEU A 245 -24.03 10.89 -7.53
CA LEU A 245 -23.00 9.93 -7.16
C LEU A 245 -21.84 10.67 -6.49
N TRP A 246 -21.26 10.06 -5.47
CA TRP A 246 -19.96 10.46 -4.96
C TRP A 246 -18.87 9.74 -5.75
N LEU A 247 -17.97 10.51 -6.36
CA LEU A 247 -16.83 9.99 -7.11
C LEU A 247 -15.51 10.58 -6.58
N LEU A 248 -14.47 9.78 -6.63
CA LEU A 248 -13.09 10.28 -6.66
C LEU A 248 -12.61 10.28 -8.12
N SER A 249 -12.21 11.43 -8.66
CA SER A 249 -11.78 11.54 -10.05
C SER A 249 -10.84 12.74 -10.25
N SER A 250 -9.95 12.61 -11.24
CA SER A 250 -9.12 13.69 -11.77
C SER A 250 -9.67 14.25 -13.10
N ARG A 251 -10.90 13.91 -13.50
CA ARG A 251 -11.49 14.36 -14.75
C ARG A 251 -11.49 15.90 -14.85
N GLY A 252 -10.93 16.42 -15.93
CA GLY A 252 -10.78 17.86 -16.15
C GLY A 252 -9.81 18.58 -15.19
N ARG A 253 -8.99 17.86 -14.43
CA ARG A 253 -8.02 18.39 -13.48
C ARG A 253 -6.81 17.47 -13.36
N ASP A 254 -5.73 17.96 -12.75
CA ASP A 254 -4.53 17.14 -12.51
C ASP A 254 -4.72 16.20 -11.32
N ARG A 255 -5.27 16.70 -10.22
CA ARG A 255 -5.40 15.94 -8.96
C ARG A 255 -6.75 15.31 -8.77
N ARG A 256 -6.72 14.09 -8.25
CA ARG A 256 -7.91 13.34 -7.86
C ARG A 256 -8.62 14.02 -6.69
N SER A 257 -9.89 14.32 -6.86
CA SER A 257 -10.71 15.10 -5.94
C SER A 257 -12.06 14.43 -5.67
N LEU A 258 -12.73 14.77 -4.56
CA LEU A 258 -14.08 14.32 -4.28
C LEU A 258 -15.08 15.18 -5.08
N LEU A 259 -15.88 14.52 -5.88
CA LEU A 259 -16.91 15.11 -6.73
C LEU A 259 -18.29 14.59 -6.36
N ARG A 260 -19.30 15.45 -6.49
CA ARG A 260 -20.70 15.07 -6.64
C ARG A 260 -21.06 15.16 -8.12
N VAL A 261 -21.58 14.07 -8.68
CA VAL A 261 -21.98 13.98 -10.09
C VAL A 261 -23.48 13.74 -10.17
N GLU A 262 -24.22 14.61 -10.83
CA GLU A 262 -25.67 14.48 -11.05
C GLU A 262 -25.97 13.31 -11.97
N ILE A 263 -26.88 12.41 -11.57
CA ILE A 263 -27.24 11.20 -12.33
C ILE A 263 -27.94 11.53 -13.65
N GLU A 264 -28.76 12.60 -13.69
CA GLU A 264 -29.51 12.93 -14.89
C GLU A 264 -28.67 13.65 -15.95
N THR A 265 -27.79 14.53 -15.54
CA THR A 265 -27.07 15.44 -16.44
C THR A 265 -25.58 15.14 -16.58
N GLY A 266 -24.98 14.39 -15.64
CA GLY A 266 -23.54 14.22 -15.55
C GLY A 266 -22.79 15.47 -15.06
N ALA A 267 -23.50 16.51 -14.60
CA ALA A 267 -22.89 17.74 -14.11
C ALA A 267 -22.09 17.47 -12.83
N GLU A 268 -20.89 18.04 -12.75
CA GLU A 268 -19.96 17.86 -11.63
C GLU A 268 -19.99 19.06 -10.68
N THR A 269 -19.94 18.77 -9.40
CA THR A 269 -19.66 19.74 -8.34
C THR A 269 -18.46 19.29 -7.55
N LEU A 270 -17.42 20.12 -7.46
CA LEU A 270 -16.26 19.88 -6.60
C LEU A 270 -16.67 20.00 -5.14
N VAL A 271 -16.42 18.96 -4.35
CA VAL A 271 -16.75 18.91 -2.92
C VAL A 271 -15.51 19.09 -2.06
N HIS A 272 -14.42 18.44 -2.44
CA HIS A 272 -13.15 18.57 -1.73
C HIS A 272 -11.97 18.20 -2.62
N GLU A 273 -10.89 18.99 -2.50
CA GLU A 273 -9.60 18.71 -3.10
C GLU A 273 -8.47 19.04 -2.12
N HIS A 274 -7.31 18.42 -2.32
CA HIS A 274 -6.11 18.80 -1.61
C HIS A 274 -5.20 19.62 -2.54
N PRO A 275 -4.59 20.76 -2.09
CA PRO A 275 -3.88 21.69 -2.98
C PRO A 275 -2.58 21.13 -3.59
N ARG A 276 -1.98 20.07 -3.03
CA ARG A 276 -0.67 19.56 -3.46
C ARG A 276 -0.69 18.12 -3.99
N VAL A 277 -1.63 17.29 -3.55
CA VAL A 277 -1.65 15.85 -3.81
C VAL A 277 -3.07 15.36 -4.04
N ASP A 278 -3.23 14.13 -4.49
CA ASP A 278 -4.53 13.49 -4.67
C ASP A 278 -5.26 13.29 -3.34
N VAL A 279 -6.58 13.36 -3.36
CA VAL A 279 -7.41 12.76 -2.32
C VAL A 279 -7.37 11.24 -2.54
N GLU A 280 -6.80 10.52 -1.59
CA GLU A 280 -6.56 9.08 -1.74
C GLU A 280 -7.79 8.25 -1.41
N TRP A 281 -8.52 8.65 -0.39
CA TRP A 281 -9.66 7.90 0.10
C TRP A 281 -10.69 8.79 0.80
N ILE A 282 -11.98 8.38 0.77
CA ILE A 282 -13.10 9.06 1.44
C ILE A 282 -13.81 8.06 2.35
N ARG A 283 -14.10 8.48 3.57
CA ARG A 283 -15.05 7.79 4.43
C ARG A 283 -16.43 8.42 4.24
N LEU A 284 -17.40 7.62 3.79
CA LEU A 284 -18.81 8.00 3.77
C LEU A 284 -19.50 7.55 5.06
N SER A 285 -20.54 8.27 5.44
CA SER A 285 -21.50 7.87 6.45
C SER A 285 -22.47 6.84 5.86
N GLU A 286 -22.60 5.68 6.49
CA GLU A 286 -23.61 4.69 6.11
C GLU A 286 -25.03 5.17 6.51
N ARG A 287 -25.15 6.05 7.50
CA ARG A 287 -26.41 6.60 8.00
C ARG A 287 -26.92 7.77 7.18
N THR A 288 -26.05 8.76 6.92
CA THR A 288 -26.44 9.99 6.20
C THR A 288 -26.07 9.97 4.73
N ARG A 289 -25.26 8.99 4.28
CA ARG A 289 -24.74 8.85 2.91
C ARG A 289 -23.86 10.02 2.45
N ALA A 290 -23.45 10.88 3.37
CA ALA A 290 -22.61 12.03 3.12
C ALA A 290 -21.13 11.74 3.44
N PRO A 291 -20.17 12.50 2.88
CA PRO A 291 -18.77 12.40 3.25
C PRO A 291 -18.55 12.73 4.73
N LEU A 292 -17.81 11.87 5.46
CA LEU A 292 -17.37 12.09 6.83
C LEU A 292 -15.93 12.59 6.91
N ALA A 293 -15.05 11.96 6.14
CA ALA A 293 -13.64 12.35 6.12
C ALA A 293 -12.99 12.08 4.76
N ALA A 294 -12.05 12.95 4.39
CA ALA A 294 -11.17 12.81 3.25
C ALA A 294 -9.72 12.66 3.72
N TYR A 295 -8.96 11.76 3.09
CA TYR A 295 -7.58 11.45 3.43
C TYR A 295 -6.67 11.77 2.25
N ALA A 296 -5.54 12.41 2.56
CA ALA A 296 -4.49 12.73 1.62
C ALA A 296 -3.12 12.56 2.30
N ALA A 297 -2.06 12.38 1.53
CA ALA A 297 -0.71 12.19 2.07
C ALA A 297 0.32 13.08 1.33
N PRO A 298 0.39 14.37 1.61
CA PRO A 298 1.39 15.25 0.99
C PRO A 298 2.83 14.84 1.37
N ASP A 299 3.25 15.08 2.60
CA ASP A 299 4.52 14.64 3.18
C ASP A 299 4.22 13.82 4.44
N TYR A 300 3.25 14.31 5.22
CA TYR A 300 2.64 13.66 6.37
C TYR A 300 1.15 13.42 6.12
N PRO A 301 0.51 12.49 6.83
CA PRO A 301 -0.92 12.24 6.67
C PRO A 301 -1.76 13.49 6.92
N ALA A 302 -2.70 13.76 6.02
CA ALA A 302 -3.66 14.84 6.14
C ALA A 302 -5.09 14.26 6.14
N THR A 303 -5.88 14.63 7.14
CA THR A 303 -7.28 14.21 7.27
C THR A 303 -8.14 15.46 7.35
N HIS A 304 -9.03 15.63 6.39
CA HIS A 304 -10.11 16.61 6.41
C HIS A 304 -11.39 15.92 6.89
N VAL A 305 -12.05 16.51 7.88
CA VAL A 305 -13.27 15.95 8.48
C VAL A 305 -14.43 16.91 8.21
N PHE A 306 -15.48 16.41 7.56
CA PHE A 306 -16.64 17.22 7.17
C PHE A 306 -17.62 17.44 8.34
N ASP A 307 -17.77 16.44 9.24
CA ASP A 307 -18.62 16.56 10.44
C ASP A 307 -17.87 17.32 11.55
N PRO A 308 -18.39 18.50 12.02
CA PRO A 308 -17.69 19.33 12.99
C PRO A 308 -17.58 18.69 14.39
N VAL A 309 -18.53 17.84 14.78
CA VAL A 309 -18.52 17.12 16.07
C VAL A 309 -17.43 16.06 16.03
N LEU A 310 -17.42 15.24 15.00
CA LEU A 310 -16.38 14.23 14.79
C LEU A 310 -14.99 14.86 14.66
N ALA A 311 -14.90 16.04 13.99
CA ALA A 311 -13.65 16.79 13.91
C ALA A 311 -13.16 17.26 15.28
N ALA A 312 -14.07 17.65 16.19
CA ALA A 312 -13.72 18.01 17.55
C ALA A 312 -13.22 16.81 18.36
N ASP A 313 -13.90 15.66 18.23
CA ASP A 313 -13.51 14.42 18.91
C ASP A 313 -12.14 13.91 18.41
N LEU A 314 -11.90 13.93 17.10
CA LEU A 314 -10.62 13.52 16.53
C LEU A 314 -9.45 14.46 16.89
N ARG A 315 -9.70 15.77 17.09
CA ARG A 315 -8.66 16.71 17.55
C ARG A 315 -8.07 16.32 18.92
N ARG A 316 -8.85 15.69 19.80
CA ARG A 316 -8.38 15.20 21.10
C ARG A 316 -7.33 14.10 20.97
N LEU A 317 -7.34 13.34 19.88
CA LEU A 317 -6.36 12.29 19.59
C LEU A 317 -5.10 12.81 18.90
N ARG A 318 -5.12 14.01 18.33
CA ARG A 318 -3.98 14.56 17.61
C ARG A 318 -2.94 15.13 18.59
N ARG A 319 -1.85 14.40 18.81
CA ARG A 319 -0.75 14.80 19.72
C ARG A 319 0.31 15.66 19.05
N ALA A 320 0.48 15.53 17.72
CA ALA A 320 1.44 16.27 16.91
C ALA A 320 0.93 16.44 15.47
N THR A 321 1.54 17.36 14.73
CA THR A 321 1.23 17.57 13.30
C THR A 321 1.56 16.35 12.42
N THR A 322 2.48 15.50 12.90
CA THR A 322 2.90 14.26 12.23
C THR A 322 2.04 13.04 12.61
N THR A 323 0.94 13.22 13.37
CA THR A 323 0.05 12.12 13.74
C THR A 323 -0.99 11.89 12.65
N GLY A 324 -1.01 10.71 12.06
CA GLY A 324 -2.07 10.26 11.15
C GLY A 324 -3.29 9.75 11.91
N LEU A 325 -4.47 10.05 11.39
CA LEU A 325 -5.76 9.61 11.94
C LEU A 325 -6.57 8.93 10.85
N ARG A 326 -7.14 7.76 11.16
CA ARG A 326 -8.03 7.02 10.24
C ARG A 326 -9.22 6.45 10.99
N ILE A 327 -10.43 6.73 10.52
CA ILE A 327 -11.67 6.13 11.03
C ILE A 327 -11.78 4.73 10.44
N LEU A 328 -11.75 3.69 11.28
CA LEU A 328 -11.80 2.30 10.85
C LEU A 328 -13.24 1.77 10.69
N SER A 329 -14.10 2.06 11.66
CA SER A 329 -15.52 1.67 11.63
C SER A 329 -16.37 2.66 12.41
N LEU A 330 -17.67 2.64 12.15
CA LEU A 330 -18.71 3.29 12.94
C LEU A 330 -19.81 2.28 13.21
N ASP A 331 -20.55 2.47 14.31
CA ASP A 331 -21.84 1.80 14.53
C ASP A 331 -22.92 2.42 13.64
N ASP A 332 -24.07 1.77 13.51
CA ASP A 332 -25.16 2.21 12.63
C ASP A 332 -25.71 3.59 12.99
N GLU A 333 -25.69 3.95 14.25
CA GLU A 333 -26.14 5.25 14.74
C GLU A 333 -25.03 6.32 14.71
N GLU A 334 -23.81 5.92 14.35
CA GLU A 334 -22.60 6.77 14.30
C GLU A 334 -22.32 7.50 15.63
N ARG A 335 -22.72 6.85 16.73
CA ARG A 335 -22.40 7.32 18.08
C ARG A 335 -21.05 6.82 18.55
N ARG A 336 -20.59 5.69 18.01
CA ARG A 336 -19.30 5.07 18.31
C ARG A 336 -18.48 4.91 17.03
N ALA A 337 -17.21 5.26 17.14
CA ALA A 337 -16.25 5.06 16.07
C ALA A 337 -14.98 4.40 16.60
N THR A 338 -14.40 3.48 15.86
CA THR A 338 -13.02 3.05 16.11
C THR A 338 -12.08 3.86 15.24
N VAL A 339 -11.00 4.36 15.85
CA VAL A 339 -10.02 5.23 15.21
C VAL A 339 -8.63 4.66 15.38
N GLU A 340 -7.88 4.62 14.29
CA GLU A 340 -6.46 4.36 14.27
C GLU A 340 -5.69 5.68 14.30
N VAL A 341 -4.78 5.78 15.24
CA VAL A 341 -3.79 6.85 15.37
C VAL A 341 -2.45 6.24 15.01
N PHE A 342 -1.76 6.78 14.01
CA PHE A 342 -0.50 6.21 13.57
C PHE A 342 0.62 7.22 13.47
N THR A 343 1.83 6.73 13.72
CA THR A 343 3.09 7.46 13.60
C THR A 343 4.10 6.61 12.82
N ASP A 344 5.31 7.09 12.67
CA ASP A 344 6.42 6.32 12.12
C ASP A 344 6.96 5.21 13.06
N LYS A 345 6.37 5.07 14.26
CA LYS A 345 6.75 4.05 15.25
C LYS A 345 5.72 2.93 15.42
N GLY A 346 4.49 3.14 14.97
CA GLY A 346 3.41 2.17 15.10
C GLY A 346 2.04 2.81 15.23
N TYR A 347 1.11 2.02 15.76
CA TYR A 347 -0.32 2.32 15.76
C TYR A 347 -0.88 2.27 17.18
N GLU A 348 -1.82 3.17 17.47
CA GLU A 348 -2.69 3.14 18.63
C GLU A 348 -4.15 3.13 18.16
N PHE A 349 -5.02 2.46 18.88
CA PHE A 349 -6.43 2.31 18.52
C PHE A 349 -7.31 2.83 19.62
N TYR A 350 -8.33 3.59 19.25
CA TYR A 350 -9.23 4.25 20.17
C TYR A 350 -10.69 3.99 19.80
N LEU A 351 -11.53 3.86 20.83
CA LEU A 351 -12.97 4.02 20.70
C LEU A 351 -13.31 5.48 21.01
N LEU A 352 -14.00 6.11 20.08
CA LEU A 352 -14.66 7.39 20.28
C LEU A 352 -16.14 7.13 20.53
N GLU A 353 -16.67 7.71 21.59
CA GLU A 353 -18.11 7.90 21.81
C GLU A 353 -18.38 9.39 21.70
N ARG A 354 -19.39 9.79 20.92
CA ARG A 354 -19.63 11.21 20.64
C ARG A 354 -19.71 12.05 21.91
N GLY A 355 -18.84 13.08 21.98
CA GLY A 355 -18.78 14.00 23.12
C GLY A 355 -18.05 13.46 24.36
N ALA A 356 -17.65 12.20 24.39
CA ALA A 356 -16.89 11.60 25.50
C ALA A 356 -15.38 11.65 25.25
N GLU A 357 -14.59 11.39 26.29
CA GLU A 357 -13.15 11.25 26.15
C GLU A 357 -12.80 9.95 25.39
N PRO A 358 -11.82 10.00 24.48
CA PRO A 358 -11.36 8.83 23.74
C PRO A 358 -10.85 7.73 24.66
N ARG A 359 -11.33 6.50 24.48
CA ARG A 359 -10.89 5.32 25.23
C ARG A 359 -9.90 4.51 24.40
N GLN A 360 -8.68 4.32 24.87
CA GLN A 360 -7.69 3.49 24.21
C GLN A 360 -8.12 2.02 24.23
N LEU A 361 -8.16 1.39 23.05
CA LEU A 361 -8.52 -0.03 22.86
C LEU A 361 -7.27 -0.92 22.86
N GLY A 362 -6.18 -0.41 22.28
CA GLY A 362 -4.95 -1.14 22.16
C GLY A 362 -3.89 -0.36 21.40
N ARG A 363 -2.75 -0.99 21.22
CA ARG A 363 -1.63 -0.46 20.44
C ARG A 363 -0.89 -1.59 19.74
N SER A 364 -0.20 -1.29 18.65
CA SER A 364 0.67 -2.27 18.01
C SER A 364 1.82 -2.66 18.95
N HIS A 365 2.26 -3.91 18.87
CA HIS A 365 3.38 -4.40 19.69
C HIS A 365 4.67 -3.59 19.48
N THR A 366 4.84 -2.96 18.33
CA THR A 366 5.99 -2.10 17.99
C THR A 366 6.14 -0.92 18.94
N MET A 367 5.05 -0.46 19.53
CA MET A 367 5.08 0.61 20.53
C MET A 367 5.87 0.24 21.79
N ALA A 368 6.03 -1.05 22.09
CA ALA A 368 6.85 -1.51 23.22
C ALA A 368 8.35 -1.29 23.01
N PHE A 369 8.81 -1.14 21.78
CA PHE A 369 10.21 -0.86 21.43
C PHE A 369 10.34 0.35 20.48
N ALA A 370 9.38 1.26 20.52
CA ALA A 370 9.36 2.48 19.72
C ALA A 370 10.63 3.34 19.88
N HIS A 371 11.27 3.31 21.07
CA HIS A 371 12.53 3.99 21.35
C HIS A 371 13.71 3.50 20.50
N ALA A 372 13.67 2.24 20.04
CA ALA A 372 14.69 1.65 19.19
C ALA A 372 14.39 1.77 17.69
N LEU A 373 13.23 2.35 17.31
CA LEU A 373 12.84 2.58 15.93
C LEU A 373 13.34 3.94 15.42
N ALA A 374 13.71 3.96 14.15
CA ALA A 374 14.21 5.14 13.47
C ALA A 374 13.10 6.13 13.08
N THR A 375 13.40 7.41 12.99
CA THR A 375 12.49 8.44 12.49
C THR A 375 12.46 8.43 10.97
N VAL A 376 11.27 8.58 10.40
CA VAL A 376 11.02 8.68 8.95
C VAL A 376 10.93 10.16 8.58
N GLU A 377 11.87 10.65 7.78
CA GLU A 377 11.96 12.03 7.34
C GLU A 377 11.47 12.16 5.89
N PRO A 378 10.47 13.01 5.58
CA PRO A 378 10.12 13.34 4.20
C PRO A 378 11.28 14.06 3.51
N ILE A 379 11.55 13.71 2.27
CA ILE A 379 12.59 14.33 1.44
C ILE A 379 12.05 14.71 0.06
N VAL A 380 12.76 15.62 -0.60
CA VAL A 380 12.56 15.94 -2.01
C VAL A 380 13.90 15.83 -2.71
N VAL A 381 13.94 15.01 -3.76
CA VAL A 381 15.10 14.86 -4.65
C VAL A 381 14.76 15.53 -5.98
N THR A 382 15.71 16.29 -6.55
CA THR A 382 15.56 16.82 -7.91
C THR A 382 16.29 15.87 -8.86
N SER A 383 15.56 15.30 -9.81
CA SER A 383 16.13 14.43 -10.86
C SER A 383 17.01 15.23 -11.83
N ARG A 384 17.77 14.54 -12.66
CA ARG A 384 18.67 15.13 -13.70
C ARG A 384 17.92 15.99 -14.72
N ASP A 385 16.64 15.74 -14.95
CA ASP A 385 15.76 16.50 -15.82
C ASP A 385 14.87 17.52 -15.09
N GLY A 386 15.18 17.80 -13.80
CA GLY A 386 14.54 18.85 -13.02
C GLY A 386 13.23 18.45 -12.34
N LEU A 387 12.77 17.20 -12.46
CA LEU A 387 11.56 16.72 -11.81
C LEU A 387 11.75 16.62 -10.29
N ARG A 388 10.77 17.07 -9.53
CA ARG A 388 10.76 16.93 -8.06
C ARG A 388 10.20 15.57 -7.67
N LEU A 389 11.03 14.74 -7.09
CA LEU A 389 10.68 13.41 -6.59
C LEU A 389 10.50 13.48 -5.09
N HIS A 390 9.33 13.13 -4.60
CA HIS A 390 9.04 13.01 -3.18
C HIS A 390 9.46 11.64 -2.66
N GLY A 391 9.89 11.57 -1.40
CA GLY A 391 10.32 10.31 -0.82
C GLY A 391 10.51 10.40 0.69
N TYR A 392 11.12 9.37 1.25
CA TYR A 392 11.40 9.28 2.67
C TYR A 392 12.80 8.75 2.90
N LEU A 393 13.47 9.32 3.90
CA LEU A 393 14.76 8.87 4.39
C LEU A 393 14.60 8.43 5.84
N THR A 394 15.03 7.20 6.12
CA THR A 394 15.02 6.66 7.48
C THR A 394 16.45 6.33 7.88
N ARG A 395 16.96 7.00 8.93
CA ARG A 395 18.32 6.79 9.45
C ARG A 395 18.25 6.25 10.88
N PRO A 396 18.98 5.15 11.18
CA PRO A 396 19.03 4.65 12.53
C PRO A 396 19.68 5.67 13.48
N SER A 397 19.32 5.66 14.75
CA SER A 397 20.03 6.42 15.78
C SER A 397 21.50 5.99 15.79
N GLY A 398 22.40 6.97 15.91
CA GLY A 398 23.85 6.73 15.86
C GLY A 398 24.41 6.37 14.48
N PHE A 399 23.66 6.63 13.40
CA PHE A 399 24.13 6.38 12.04
C PHE A 399 25.39 7.19 11.73
N ALA A 400 26.49 6.48 11.45
CA ALA A 400 27.74 7.10 11.03
C ALA A 400 27.71 7.38 9.53
N ALA A 401 27.52 8.63 9.14
CA ALA A 401 27.53 9.06 7.75
C ALA A 401 28.94 9.51 7.31
N PRO A 402 29.35 9.20 6.06
CA PRO A 402 28.64 8.40 5.09
C PRO A 402 28.62 6.91 5.47
N GLY A 403 27.42 6.29 5.35
CA GLY A 403 27.21 4.90 5.78
C GLY A 403 26.50 4.03 4.76
N PRO A 404 26.20 2.76 5.11
CA PRO A 404 25.51 1.85 4.19
C PRO A 404 24.08 2.29 3.93
N LEU A 405 23.66 2.26 2.66
CA LEU A 405 22.34 2.65 2.18
C LEU A 405 21.62 1.47 1.52
N VAL A 406 20.34 1.34 1.81
CA VAL A 406 19.40 0.51 1.03
C VAL A 406 18.42 1.42 0.32
N LEU A 407 18.45 1.45 -1.01
CA LEU A 407 17.39 2.02 -1.83
C LEU A 407 16.25 0.99 -1.87
N LEU A 408 15.14 1.31 -1.19
CA LEU A 408 13.96 0.46 -1.15
C LEU A 408 12.95 0.96 -2.16
N VAL A 409 12.67 0.14 -3.18
CA VAL A 409 11.81 0.52 -4.32
C VAL A 409 10.44 -0.13 -4.16
N HIS A 410 9.38 0.68 -4.15
CA HIS A 410 8.01 0.17 -4.05
C HIS A 410 7.57 -0.57 -5.32
N GLY A 411 6.62 -1.49 -5.16
CA GLY A 411 6.01 -2.24 -6.25
C GLY A 411 4.97 -1.45 -7.04
N GLY A 412 4.20 -2.14 -7.88
CA GLY A 412 3.08 -1.60 -8.64
C GLY A 412 3.54 -0.84 -9.89
N HIS A 413 4.06 0.20 -9.86
CA HIS A 413 4.38 1.58 -10.11
C HIS A 413 3.19 2.55 -9.91
N TRP A 414 1.94 2.15 -10.11
CA TRP A 414 0.72 2.93 -9.77
C TRP A 414 0.35 2.84 -8.29
N VAL A 415 1.34 2.91 -7.43
CA VAL A 415 1.23 3.08 -5.98
C VAL A 415 2.30 4.07 -5.53
N ARG A 416 2.48 4.25 -4.23
CA ARG A 416 3.53 5.10 -3.67
C ARG A 416 3.93 4.63 -2.28
N ASP A 417 5.09 5.07 -1.82
CA ASP A 417 5.45 5.06 -0.41
C ASP A 417 4.78 6.21 0.34
N HIS A 418 4.40 5.94 1.59
CA HIS A 418 3.77 6.89 2.50
C HIS A 418 4.59 7.06 3.76
N TRP A 419 4.43 8.22 4.41
CA TRP A 419 4.96 8.39 5.76
C TRP A 419 4.20 7.53 6.75
N GLY A 420 4.93 6.91 7.65
CA GLY A 420 4.38 6.10 8.73
C GLY A 420 5.29 4.94 9.11
N TYR A 421 4.77 4.04 9.92
CA TYR A 421 5.48 2.81 10.26
C TYR A 421 5.44 1.83 9.10
N ASP A 422 6.61 1.51 8.54
CA ASP A 422 6.82 0.36 7.67
C ASP A 422 7.77 -0.62 8.35
N ARG A 423 7.33 -1.86 8.46
CA ARG A 423 8.04 -2.95 9.16
C ARG A 423 9.39 -3.25 8.53
N LEU A 424 9.46 -3.26 7.18
CA LEU A 424 10.70 -3.54 6.46
C LEU A 424 11.68 -2.39 6.58
N VAL A 425 11.21 -1.15 6.46
CA VAL A 425 12.02 0.06 6.65
C VAL A 425 12.65 0.09 8.05
N GLN A 426 11.83 -0.14 9.08
CA GLN A 426 12.31 -0.14 10.46
C GLN A 426 13.24 -1.31 10.77
N PHE A 427 13.00 -2.48 10.17
CA PHE A 427 13.91 -3.61 10.26
C PHE A 427 15.27 -3.26 9.65
N LEU A 428 15.31 -2.77 8.43
CA LEU A 428 16.57 -2.40 7.74
C LEU A 428 17.32 -1.30 8.52
N ALA A 429 16.61 -0.28 8.99
CA ALA A 429 17.21 0.78 9.82
C ALA A 429 17.80 0.19 11.12
N ASN A 430 17.09 -0.71 11.82
CA ASN A 430 17.61 -1.34 13.03
C ASN A 430 18.85 -2.22 12.74
N ARG A 431 19.05 -2.69 11.51
CA ARG A 431 20.26 -3.38 11.07
C ARG A 431 21.42 -2.44 10.75
N GLY A 432 21.22 -1.13 10.83
CA GLY A 432 22.25 -0.12 10.67
C GLY A 432 22.30 0.53 9.30
N TYR A 433 21.32 0.28 8.44
CA TYR A 433 21.24 0.87 7.11
C TYR A 433 20.44 2.18 7.12
N ALA A 434 20.90 3.20 6.41
CA ALA A 434 20.01 4.25 5.95
C ALA A 434 19.07 3.64 4.89
N VAL A 435 17.77 3.92 4.99
CA VAL A 435 16.76 3.44 4.02
C VAL A 435 16.23 4.63 3.25
N LEU A 436 16.39 4.59 1.94
CA LEU A 436 15.92 5.61 1.01
C LEU A 436 14.74 5.05 0.20
N GLN A 437 13.59 5.71 0.33
CA GLN A 437 12.38 5.41 -0.43
C GLN A 437 12.07 6.60 -1.33
N VAL A 438 11.91 6.37 -2.63
CA VAL A 438 11.63 7.44 -3.59
C VAL A 438 10.39 7.09 -4.39
N ASN A 439 9.43 8.02 -4.38
CA ASN A 439 8.29 7.97 -5.28
C ASN A 439 8.75 8.50 -6.66
N TYR A 440 9.28 7.60 -7.47
CA TYR A 440 9.76 7.87 -8.83
C TYR A 440 8.58 8.23 -9.75
N ARG A 441 8.86 8.86 -10.91
CA ARG A 441 7.79 9.19 -11.88
C ARG A 441 6.92 7.98 -12.19
N GLY A 442 5.62 8.20 -12.28
CA GLY A 442 4.63 7.13 -12.39
C GLY A 442 3.98 6.69 -11.08
N SER A 443 4.56 7.07 -9.92
CA SER A 443 3.91 6.86 -8.62
C SER A 443 2.60 7.65 -8.54
N THR A 444 1.56 7.06 -7.96
CA THR A 444 0.25 7.72 -7.77
C THR A 444 0.27 8.70 -6.59
N GLY A 445 -0.78 9.50 -6.47
CA GLY A 445 -0.93 10.42 -5.35
C GLY A 445 -0.38 11.83 -5.60
N TYR A 446 0.33 12.07 -6.69
CA TYR A 446 0.93 13.36 -7.04
C TYR A 446 0.27 14.03 -8.26
N GLY A 447 -0.89 13.56 -8.65
CA GLY A 447 -1.61 14.02 -9.82
C GLY A 447 -1.37 13.18 -11.07
N ARG A 448 -2.27 13.36 -12.05
CA ARG A 448 -2.27 12.64 -13.31
C ARG A 448 -0.99 12.89 -14.12
N ALA A 449 -0.58 14.15 -14.21
CA ALA A 449 0.62 14.53 -14.98
C ALA A 449 1.88 13.80 -14.48
N PHE A 450 2.05 13.63 -13.15
CA PHE A 450 3.17 12.89 -12.58
C PHE A 450 3.10 11.39 -12.90
N ALA A 451 1.89 10.80 -12.86
CA ALA A 451 1.69 9.40 -13.19
C ALA A 451 1.98 9.11 -14.67
N GLU A 452 1.58 10.00 -15.59
CA GLU A 452 1.77 9.87 -17.04
C GLU A 452 3.25 9.96 -17.47
N LEU A 453 4.12 10.56 -16.66
CA LEU A 453 5.57 10.60 -16.95
C LEU A 453 6.25 9.22 -17.01
N ALA A 454 5.56 8.17 -16.59
CA ALA A 454 6.05 6.78 -16.68
C ALA A 454 5.73 6.08 -18.01
N VAL A 455 4.93 6.70 -18.89
CA VAL A 455 4.54 6.07 -20.17
C VAL A 455 5.78 5.82 -21.03
N GLY A 456 6.04 4.53 -21.29
CA GLY A 456 7.21 4.09 -22.06
C GLY A 456 8.53 4.15 -21.29
N GLU A 457 8.57 4.45 -20.00
CA GLU A 457 9.78 4.73 -19.23
C GLU A 457 10.26 3.59 -18.30
N TYR A 458 9.73 2.39 -18.45
CA TYR A 458 10.30 1.20 -17.79
C TYR A 458 11.78 1.03 -18.19
N ALA A 459 12.68 0.79 -17.24
CA ALA A 459 14.14 0.82 -17.43
C ALA A 459 14.68 2.07 -18.15
N GLY A 460 13.88 3.14 -18.22
CA GLY A 460 14.25 4.45 -18.73
C GLY A 460 14.30 5.47 -17.60
N LYS A 461 13.59 6.61 -17.75
CA LYS A 461 13.60 7.70 -16.77
C LYS A 461 13.10 7.28 -15.38
N MET A 462 12.22 6.27 -15.26
CA MET A 462 11.83 5.71 -13.96
C MET A 462 13.05 5.14 -13.23
N HIS A 463 13.96 4.47 -13.95
CA HIS A 463 15.22 3.99 -13.39
C HIS A 463 16.19 5.14 -13.11
N ASP A 464 16.26 6.12 -14.00
CA ASP A 464 17.08 7.33 -13.81
C ASP A 464 16.73 8.07 -12.52
N ASP A 465 15.44 8.17 -12.16
CA ASP A 465 14.99 8.77 -10.90
C ASP A 465 15.57 8.03 -9.67
N LEU A 466 15.63 6.70 -9.72
CA LEU A 466 16.22 5.87 -8.67
C LEU A 466 17.73 6.12 -8.54
N ILE A 467 18.43 6.18 -9.66
CA ILE A 467 19.88 6.47 -9.68
C ILE A 467 20.16 7.89 -9.18
N ASP A 468 19.34 8.89 -9.57
CA ASP A 468 19.48 10.26 -9.10
C ASP A 468 19.24 10.39 -7.61
N ALA A 469 18.33 9.60 -7.04
CA ALA A 469 18.13 9.54 -5.60
C ALA A 469 19.34 8.96 -4.85
N VAL A 470 19.98 7.92 -5.38
CA VAL A 470 21.24 7.40 -4.83
C VAL A 470 22.34 8.47 -4.89
N ARG A 471 22.51 9.12 -6.04
CA ARG A 471 23.49 10.21 -6.22
C ARG A 471 23.24 11.37 -5.26
N TRP A 472 21.97 11.73 -5.06
CA TRP A 472 21.57 12.75 -4.09
C TRP A 472 22.01 12.36 -2.66
N ALA A 473 21.82 11.11 -2.25
CA ALA A 473 22.23 10.64 -0.93
C ALA A 473 23.75 10.63 -0.76
N VAL A 474 24.50 10.22 -1.79
CA VAL A 474 25.98 10.25 -1.82
C VAL A 474 26.51 11.70 -1.78
N ALA A 475 25.98 12.61 -2.61
CA ALA A 475 26.39 14.01 -2.66
C ALA A 475 26.15 14.76 -1.34
N ARG A 476 25.16 14.32 -0.55
CA ARG A 476 24.88 14.85 0.79
C ARG A 476 25.69 14.20 1.91
N GLY A 477 26.60 13.29 1.58
CA GLY A 477 27.41 12.57 2.54
C GLY A 477 26.60 11.60 3.43
N ILE A 478 25.39 11.20 3.01
CA ILE A 478 24.56 10.24 3.72
C ILE A 478 25.02 8.82 3.39
N ALA A 479 25.17 8.51 2.12
CA ALA A 479 25.54 7.19 1.62
C ALA A 479 27.03 7.10 1.27
N ASP A 480 27.66 6.01 1.66
CA ASP A 480 28.94 5.57 1.12
C ASP A 480 28.70 4.91 -0.25
N PRO A 481 29.24 5.46 -1.34
CA PRO A 481 29.01 4.92 -2.69
C PRO A 481 29.48 3.48 -2.87
N ALA A 482 30.39 3.00 -2.02
CA ALA A 482 30.84 1.61 -2.02
C ALA A 482 29.92 0.65 -1.25
N ARG A 483 28.88 1.17 -0.59
CA ARG A 483 27.95 0.39 0.27
C ARG A 483 26.49 0.74 0.02
N VAL A 484 26.05 0.64 -1.23
CA VAL A 484 24.65 0.89 -1.66
C VAL A 484 24.04 -0.39 -2.19
N ALA A 485 22.91 -0.82 -1.63
CA ALA A 485 22.09 -1.90 -2.18
C ALA A 485 20.77 -1.38 -2.75
N ILE A 486 20.24 -2.09 -3.74
CA ILE A 486 18.86 -1.92 -4.22
C ILE A 486 18.02 -3.10 -3.76
N TYR A 487 16.82 -2.81 -3.24
CA TYR A 487 15.86 -3.80 -2.76
C TYR A 487 14.45 -3.43 -3.19
N GLY A 488 13.72 -4.37 -3.77
CA GLY A 488 12.33 -4.14 -4.11
C GLY A 488 11.51 -5.40 -4.32
N GLY A 489 10.18 -5.21 -4.38
CA GLY A 489 9.24 -6.29 -4.64
C GLY A 489 8.34 -6.00 -5.83
N SER A 490 7.97 -7.05 -6.62
CA SER A 490 7.13 -6.90 -7.80
C SER A 490 7.79 -5.96 -8.85
N TYR A 491 7.14 -4.84 -9.23
CA TYR A 491 7.84 -3.82 -10.02
C TYR A 491 9.15 -3.36 -9.36
N GLY A 492 9.17 -3.21 -8.03
CA GLY A 492 10.41 -2.88 -7.30
C GLY A 492 11.49 -3.97 -7.45
N GLY A 493 11.09 -5.24 -7.56
CA GLY A 493 11.97 -6.36 -7.89
C GLY A 493 12.52 -6.27 -9.32
N TYR A 494 11.66 -5.95 -10.29
CA TYR A 494 12.09 -5.60 -11.64
C TYR A 494 13.11 -4.45 -11.62
N ALA A 495 12.84 -3.37 -10.86
CA ALA A 495 13.75 -2.24 -10.74
C ALA A 495 15.09 -2.64 -10.08
N ALA A 496 15.07 -3.57 -9.12
CA ALA A 496 16.29 -4.12 -8.54
C ALA A 496 17.10 -4.90 -9.59
N LEU A 497 16.44 -5.75 -10.38
CA LEU A 497 17.09 -6.47 -11.49
C LEU A 497 17.63 -5.49 -12.56
N VAL A 498 16.87 -4.44 -12.92
CA VAL A 498 17.32 -3.38 -13.81
C VAL A 498 18.57 -2.67 -13.24
N GLY A 499 18.56 -2.32 -11.95
CA GLY A 499 19.72 -1.72 -11.29
C GLY A 499 20.99 -2.59 -11.39
N MET A 500 20.81 -3.90 -11.21
CA MET A 500 21.95 -4.84 -11.24
C MET A 500 22.44 -5.19 -12.65
N THR A 501 21.61 -4.97 -13.68
CA THR A 501 21.94 -5.30 -15.08
C THR A 501 22.24 -4.09 -15.95
N PHE A 502 21.50 -2.98 -15.81
CA PHE A 502 21.64 -1.78 -16.65
C PHE A 502 22.62 -0.76 -16.06
N THR A 503 22.77 -0.73 -14.72
CA THR A 503 23.70 0.17 -14.00
C THR A 503 24.50 -0.61 -12.95
N PRO A 504 25.23 -1.69 -13.36
CA PRO A 504 25.86 -2.65 -12.43
C PRO A 504 26.99 -2.04 -11.60
N GLU A 505 27.44 -0.81 -11.91
CA GLU A 505 28.47 -0.08 -11.16
C GLU A 505 27.92 0.68 -9.94
N VAL A 506 26.59 0.90 -9.88
CA VAL A 506 25.98 1.75 -8.83
C VAL A 506 25.76 0.97 -7.53
N PHE A 507 25.38 -0.30 -7.63
CA PHE A 507 24.96 -1.09 -6.48
C PHE A 507 25.98 -2.15 -6.11
N THR A 508 26.21 -2.30 -4.80
CA THR A 508 27.10 -3.34 -4.23
C THR A 508 26.41 -4.69 -4.21
N CYS A 509 25.09 -4.73 -4.11
CA CYS A 509 24.28 -5.94 -4.23
C CYS A 509 22.79 -5.58 -4.47
N GLY A 510 22.01 -6.57 -4.91
CA GLY A 510 20.57 -6.42 -5.18
C GLY A 510 19.72 -7.49 -4.49
N VAL A 511 18.53 -7.10 -4.06
CA VAL A 511 17.50 -8.02 -3.54
C VAL A 511 16.26 -7.87 -4.39
N ASP A 512 15.93 -8.92 -5.11
CA ASP A 512 14.71 -9.05 -5.91
C ASP A 512 13.70 -9.94 -5.19
N VAL A 513 12.49 -9.44 -4.98
CA VAL A 513 11.38 -10.21 -4.43
C VAL A 513 10.24 -10.23 -5.44
N VAL A 514 9.89 -11.40 -5.95
CA VAL A 514 8.79 -11.62 -6.92
C VAL A 514 8.85 -10.66 -8.12
N GLY A 515 10.07 -10.33 -8.59
CA GLY A 515 10.30 -9.38 -9.66
C GLY A 515 10.09 -9.97 -11.05
N ILE A 516 9.89 -9.08 -12.01
CA ILE A 516 9.74 -9.41 -13.42
C ILE A 516 11.13 -9.40 -14.06
N SER A 517 11.57 -10.50 -14.65
CA SER A 517 12.86 -10.59 -15.33
C SER A 517 12.75 -10.37 -16.85
N ASN A 518 11.59 -10.74 -17.43
CA ASN A 518 11.31 -10.59 -18.84
C ASN A 518 9.88 -10.07 -19.05
N LEU A 519 9.78 -8.85 -19.54
CA LEU A 519 8.50 -8.19 -19.75
C LEU A 519 7.59 -8.94 -20.75
N LEU A 520 8.17 -9.68 -21.71
CA LEU A 520 7.38 -10.45 -22.67
C LEU A 520 6.73 -11.67 -22.00
N THR A 521 7.49 -12.47 -21.25
CA THR A 521 6.95 -13.64 -20.54
C THR A 521 5.98 -13.24 -19.42
N PHE A 522 6.20 -12.08 -18.82
CA PHE A 522 5.24 -11.49 -17.88
C PHE A 522 3.89 -11.23 -18.54
N PHE A 523 3.84 -10.61 -19.74
CA PHE A 523 2.59 -10.38 -20.46
C PHE A 523 1.88 -11.69 -20.81
N GLU A 524 2.63 -12.75 -21.14
CA GLU A 524 2.09 -14.09 -21.42
C GLU A 524 1.43 -14.72 -20.19
N SER A 525 1.87 -14.38 -18.99
CA SER A 525 1.43 -14.94 -17.71
C SER A 525 0.45 -14.07 -16.93
N ILE A 526 0.00 -12.94 -17.47
CA ILE A 526 -0.98 -12.06 -16.80
C ILE A 526 -2.24 -12.85 -16.44
N PRO A 527 -2.67 -12.81 -15.14
CA PRO A 527 -3.83 -13.57 -14.70
C PRO A 527 -5.11 -13.09 -15.41
N PRO A 528 -6.09 -13.98 -15.65
CA PRO A 528 -7.32 -13.66 -16.39
C PRO A 528 -8.04 -12.42 -15.86
N TYR A 529 -8.15 -12.26 -14.53
CA TYR A 529 -8.83 -11.13 -13.90
C TYR A 529 -8.08 -9.79 -14.03
N TRP A 530 -6.83 -9.77 -14.53
CA TRP A 530 -6.10 -8.55 -14.87
C TRP A 530 -6.33 -8.10 -16.31
N LYS A 531 -6.80 -8.96 -17.18
CA LYS A 531 -7.00 -8.65 -18.61
C LYS A 531 -7.85 -7.41 -18.82
N LEU A 532 -8.89 -7.26 -17.99
CA LEU A 532 -9.79 -6.13 -18.11
C LEU A 532 -9.27 -4.87 -17.40
N SER A 533 -8.75 -5.01 -16.20
CA SER A 533 -8.42 -3.85 -15.34
C SER A 533 -7.00 -3.32 -15.53
N TYR A 534 -6.01 -4.21 -15.69
CA TYR A 534 -4.59 -3.83 -15.71
C TYR A 534 -3.93 -3.94 -17.09
N ALA A 535 -4.30 -4.93 -17.91
CA ALA A 535 -3.63 -5.15 -19.19
C ALA A 535 -3.64 -3.90 -20.12
N PRO A 536 -4.74 -3.14 -20.28
CA PRO A 536 -4.74 -1.95 -21.11
C PRO A 536 -3.69 -0.91 -20.69
N ARG A 537 -3.49 -0.77 -19.36
CA ARG A 537 -2.46 0.12 -18.82
C ARG A 537 -1.05 -0.39 -19.08
N PHE A 538 -0.81 -1.70 -18.86
CA PHE A 538 0.48 -2.28 -19.18
C PHE A 538 0.82 -2.11 -20.66
N LEU A 539 -0.14 -2.30 -21.57
CA LEU A 539 0.06 -2.06 -23.00
C LEU A 539 0.50 -0.62 -23.28
N LYS A 540 -0.12 0.36 -22.64
CA LYS A 540 0.22 1.78 -22.81
C LYS A 540 1.56 2.15 -22.17
N TYR A 541 1.78 1.75 -20.92
CA TYR A 541 2.93 2.19 -20.13
C TYR A 541 4.21 1.41 -20.43
N VAL A 542 4.10 0.16 -20.82
CA VAL A 542 5.24 -0.73 -20.97
C VAL A 542 5.51 -1.04 -22.45
N GLY A 543 4.47 -1.44 -23.18
CA GLY A 543 4.53 -1.76 -24.61
C GLY A 543 3.53 -2.85 -25.00
N ASP A 544 3.22 -2.92 -26.28
CA ASP A 544 2.25 -3.86 -26.84
C ASP A 544 2.98 -5.07 -27.44
N PRO A 545 2.90 -6.28 -26.83
CA PRO A 545 3.57 -7.48 -27.34
C PRO A 545 2.98 -8.00 -28.67
N SER A 546 1.81 -7.53 -29.10
CA SER A 546 1.19 -7.93 -30.36
C SER A 546 1.83 -7.24 -31.56
N ARG A 547 2.60 -6.15 -31.34
CA ARG A 547 3.29 -5.38 -32.37
C ARG A 547 4.79 -5.70 -32.37
N PRO A 548 5.44 -5.83 -33.55
CA PRO A 548 6.89 -6.10 -33.63
C PRO A 548 7.74 -5.10 -32.82
N GLU A 549 7.47 -3.81 -32.97
CA GLU A 549 8.21 -2.73 -32.28
C GLU A 549 7.95 -2.76 -30.76
N GLY A 550 6.74 -3.16 -30.36
CA GLY A 550 6.38 -3.37 -28.95
C GLY A 550 7.15 -4.53 -28.35
N ARG A 551 7.24 -5.66 -29.04
CA ARG A 551 8.06 -6.83 -28.61
C ARG A 551 9.52 -6.48 -28.46
N GLU A 552 10.11 -5.80 -29.45
CA GLU A 552 11.50 -5.34 -29.40
C GLU A 552 11.75 -4.44 -28.19
N ARG A 553 10.84 -3.48 -27.94
CA ARG A 553 10.92 -2.59 -26.78
C ARG A 553 10.84 -3.37 -25.45
N LEU A 554 9.92 -4.33 -25.32
CA LEU A 554 9.78 -5.16 -24.13
C LEU A 554 11.05 -5.97 -23.86
N LEU A 555 11.62 -6.60 -24.89
CA LEU A 555 12.87 -7.34 -24.79
C LEU A 555 14.04 -6.44 -24.42
N ALA A 556 14.19 -5.27 -25.06
CA ALA A 556 15.27 -4.31 -24.77
C ALA A 556 15.25 -3.83 -23.31
N LYS A 557 14.08 -3.85 -22.65
CA LYS A 557 13.87 -3.43 -21.26
C LYS A 557 13.83 -4.60 -20.26
N SER A 558 14.08 -5.82 -20.71
CA SER A 558 14.04 -7.03 -19.91
C SER A 558 15.41 -7.35 -19.29
N PRO A 559 15.54 -7.33 -17.95
CA PRO A 559 16.81 -7.64 -17.25
C PRO A 559 17.40 -9.01 -17.63
N LEU A 560 16.55 -9.99 -17.92
CA LEU A 560 16.94 -11.36 -18.30
C LEU A 560 17.96 -11.36 -19.45
N LEU A 561 17.77 -10.53 -20.47
CA LEU A 561 18.65 -10.47 -21.65
C LEU A 561 20.01 -9.81 -21.36
N ARG A 562 20.16 -9.25 -20.17
CA ARG A 562 21.38 -8.60 -19.68
C ARG A 562 21.96 -9.29 -18.43
N ALA A 563 21.57 -10.53 -18.15
CA ALA A 563 22.09 -11.29 -17.01
C ALA A 563 23.63 -11.37 -16.99
N GLY A 564 24.26 -11.40 -18.17
CA GLY A 564 25.72 -11.36 -18.32
C GLY A 564 26.40 -10.08 -17.85
N ASP A 565 25.67 -8.95 -17.78
CA ASP A 565 26.20 -7.65 -17.36
C ASP A 565 26.30 -7.51 -15.83
N VAL A 566 25.66 -8.42 -15.06
CA VAL A 566 25.68 -8.42 -13.59
C VAL A 566 27.11 -8.55 -13.07
N ARG A 567 27.50 -7.67 -12.13
CA ARG A 567 28.86 -7.63 -11.55
C ARG A 567 28.91 -7.92 -10.06
N ARG A 568 27.78 -7.93 -9.39
CA ARG A 568 27.64 -8.01 -7.93
C ARG A 568 26.61 -9.04 -7.54
N PRO A 569 26.63 -9.55 -6.30
CA PRO A 569 25.70 -10.58 -5.85
C PRO A 569 24.23 -10.13 -5.92
N ILE A 570 23.34 -11.08 -6.22
CA ILE A 570 21.87 -10.88 -6.21
C ILE A 570 21.22 -11.96 -5.34
N LEU A 571 20.29 -11.55 -4.47
CA LEU A 571 19.35 -12.43 -3.79
C LEU A 571 18.00 -12.34 -4.49
N ILE A 572 17.47 -13.47 -4.97
CA ILE A 572 16.16 -13.60 -5.60
C ILE A 572 15.25 -14.42 -4.69
N ILE A 573 14.06 -13.92 -4.37
CA ILE A 573 13.08 -14.57 -3.50
C ILE A 573 11.72 -14.62 -4.18
N HIS A 574 11.05 -15.80 -4.20
CA HIS A 574 9.73 -15.94 -4.84
C HIS A 574 8.82 -16.92 -4.10
N GLY A 575 7.51 -16.63 -4.09
CA GLY A 575 6.48 -17.59 -3.68
C GLY A 575 6.02 -18.42 -4.87
N ALA A 576 6.02 -19.75 -4.75
CA ALA A 576 5.76 -20.65 -5.88
C ALA A 576 4.33 -20.54 -6.44
N ASN A 577 3.36 -20.09 -5.61
CA ASN A 577 1.96 -19.93 -5.97
C ASN A 577 1.61 -18.48 -6.39
N ASP A 578 2.61 -17.70 -6.81
CA ASP A 578 2.39 -16.31 -7.22
C ASP A 578 1.48 -16.23 -8.45
N ALA A 579 0.26 -15.74 -8.21
CA ALA A 579 -0.77 -15.59 -9.24
C ALA A 579 -0.59 -14.33 -10.11
N ARG A 580 0.31 -13.40 -9.74
CA ARG A 580 0.49 -12.10 -10.41
C ARG A 580 1.73 -12.06 -11.28
N VAL A 581 2.86 -12.50 -10.72
CA VAL A 581 4.14 -12.63 -11.39
C VAL A 581 4.55 -14.09 -11.29
N SER A 582 4.49 -14.81 -12.39
CA SER A 582 4.82 -16.25 -12.40
C SER A 582 6.20 -16.50 -11.80
N VAL A 583 6.34 -17.54 -10.98
CA VAL A 583 7.62 -17.99 -10.43
C VAL A 583 8.68 -18.23 -11.51
N ARG A 584 8.24 -18.53 -12.75
CA ARG A 584 9.08 -18.63 -13.94
C ARG A 584 9.96 -17.39 -14.16
N GLU A 585 9.49 -16.18 -13.76
CA GLU A 585 10.28 -14.96 -13.90
C GLU A 585 11.58 -15.04 -13.08
N SER A 586 11.51 -15.53 -11.85
CA SER A 586 12.71 -15.76 -11.03
C SER A 586 13.53 -16.94 -11.54
N GLU A 587 12.91 -18.06 -11.88
CA GLU A 587 13.62 -19.28 -12.31
C GLU A 587 14.44 -19.06 -13.59
N GLN A 588 13.87 -18.37 -14.60
CA GLN A 588 14.60 -18.05 -15.83
C GLN A 588 15.76 -17.08 -15.57
N MET A 589 15.60 -16.10 -14.66
CA MET A 589 16.67 -15.17 -14.30
C MET A 589 17.80 -15.87 -13.55
N VAL A 590 17.46 -16.74 -12.60
CA VAL A 590 18.45 -17.55 -11.86
C VAL A 590 19.24 -18.43 -12.82
N ALA A 591 18.57 -19.13 -13.74
CA ALA A 591 19.24 -19.98 -14.73
C ALA A 591 20.19 -19.15 -15.64
N ALA A 592 19.77 -17.97 -16.10
CA ALA A 592 20.60 -17.09 -16.92
C ALA A 592 21.83 -16.57 -16.15
N LEU A 593 21.65 -16.16 -14.89
CA LEU A 593 22.74 -15.72 -14.02
C LEU A 593 23.75 -16.85 -13.76
N GLN A 594 23.28 -18.05 -13.45
CA GLN A 594 24.13 -19.23 -13.24
C GLN A 594 24.91 -19.60 -14.49
N ALA A 595 24.25 -19.61 -15.67
CA ALA A 595 24.88 -19.86 -16.96
C ALA A 595 25.97 -18.83 -17.29
N ALA A 596 25.78 -17.57 -16.84
CA ALA A 596 26.77 -16.50 -16.98
C ALA A 596 27.83 -16.49 -15.86
N GLY A 597 27.85 -17.47 -14.95
CA GLY A 597 28.80 -17.56 -13.84
C GLY A 597 28.66 -16.45 -12.79
N LYS A 598 27.44 -15.92 -12.59
CA LYS A 598 27.17 -14.82 -11.65
C LYS A 598 26.81 -15.34 -10.26
N ASP A 599 27.13 -14.55 -9.23
CA ASP A 599 26.77 -14.85 -7.85
C ASP A 599 25.29 -14.57 -7.61
N VAL A 600 24.48 -15.62 -7.60
CA VAL A 600 23.05 -15.57 -7.36
C VAL A 600 22.63 -16.53 -6.27
N ARG A 601 21.86 -16.02 -5.29
CA ARG A 601 21.18 -16.82 -4.28
C ARG A 601 19.68 -16.82 -4.58
N TYR A 602 19.07 -18.01 -4.64
CA TYR A 602 17.64 -18.17 -4.88
C TYR A 602 16.94 -18.81 -3.69
N VAL A 603 15.81 -18.25 -3.27
CA VAL A 603 14.97 -18.78 -2.18
C VAL A 603 13.52 -18.82 -2.67
N SER A 604 12.94 -20.03 -2.70
CA SER A 604 11.53 -20.22 -3.04
C SER A 604 10.73 -20.70 -1.83
N PHE A 605 9.45 -20.30 -1.79
CA PHE A 605 8.48 -20.69 -0.77
C PHE A 605 7.29 -21.40 -1.44
N PRO A 606 7.14 -22.72 -1.29
CA PRO A 606 6.16 -23.52 -2.04
C PRO A 606 4.71 -23.24 -1.64
N ASP A 607 4.46 -22.72 -0.44
CA ASP A 607 3.16 -22.44 0.16
C ASP A 607 2.82 -20.94 0.21
N GLU A 608 3.52 -20.11 -0.58
CA GLU A 608 3.32 -18.66 -0.62
C GLU A 608 3.13 -18.13 -2.05
N GLY A 609 2.43 -16.98 -2.15
CA GLY A 609 2.18 -16.26 -3.39
C GLY A 609 2.90 -14.92 -3.47
N HIS A 610 2.24 -13.92 -4.10
CA HIS A 610 2.82 -12.60 -4.39
C HIS A 610 3.00 -11.70 -3.17
N ARG A 611 2.34 -11.96 -2.07
CA ARG A 611 2.23 -11.01 -0.95
C ARG A 611 3.47 -11.04 -0.06
N ARG A 612 3.98 -9.85 0.31
CA ARG A 612 5.03 -9.70 1.35
C ARG A 612 4.54 -10.08 2.76
N ASP A 613 3.24 -9.97 3.00
CA ASP A 613 2.61 -10.43 4.24
C ASP A 613 2.27 -11.91 4.11
N TYR A 614 3.26 -12.73 4.33
CA TYR A 614 3.17 -14.18 4.23
C TYR A 614 1.99 -14.75 5.03
N GLY A 615 1.30 -15.72 4.44
CA GLY A 615 0.28 -16.50 5.12
C GLY A 615 0.84 -17.28 6.31
N ASN A 616 2.13 -17.66 6.21
CA ASN A 616 2.87 -18.37 7.24
C ASN A 616 3.99 -17.48 7.81
N TRP A 617 3.92 -17.12 9.10
CA TRP A 617 4.92 -16.26 9.74
C TRP A 617 6.34 -16.86 9.74
N ARG A 618 6.49 -18.20 9.71
CA ARG A 618 7.81 -18.85 9.64
C ARG A 618 8.49 -18.53 8.32
N ASN A 619 7.73 -18.49 7.23
CA ASN A 619 8.21 -18.08 5.93
C ASN A 619 8.62 -16.59 5.94
N ALA A 620 7.82 -15.73 6.59
CA ALA A 620 8.17 -14.32 6.75
C ALA A 620 9.50 -14.14 7.52
N VAL A 621 9.69 -14.85 8.61
CA VAL A 621 10.94 -14.82 9.38
C VAL A 621 12.11 -15.38 8.57
N ARG A 622 11.94 -16.52 7.88
CA ARG A 622 12.97 -17.10 7.02
C ARG A 622 13.37 -16.16 5.89
N HIS A 623 12.41 -15.55 5.20
CA HIS A 623 12.66 -14.56 4.16
C HIS A 623 13.59 -13.45 4.66
N HIS A 624 13.22 -12.81 5.76
CA HIS A 624 13.95 -11.66 6.26
C HIS A 624 15.28 -12.04 6.94
N ALA A 625 15.41 -13.27 7.42
CA ALA A 625 16.72 -13.82 7.86
C ALA A 625 17.67 -14.01 6.67
N GLU A 626 17.17 -14.43 5.50
CA GLU A 626 17.97 -14.49 4.26
C GLU A 626 18.40 -13.09 3.81
N VAL A 627 17.48 -12.12 3.82
CA VAL A 627 17.79 -10.71 3.51
C VAL A 627 18.81 -10.13 4.48
N GLU A 628 18.65 -10.36 5.79
CA GLU A 628 19.58 -9.90 6.82
C GLU A 628 21.01 -10.44 6.58
N ARG A 629 21.14 -11.74 6.35
CA ARG A 629 22.43 -12.38 6.07
C ARG A 629 23.07 -11.82 4.80
N PHE A 630 22.29 -11.70 3.74
CA PHE A 630 22.76 -11.25 2.44
C PHE A 630 23.24 -9.79 2.49
N LEU A 631 22.43 -8.88 3.04
CA LEU A 631 22.80 -7.46 3.15
C LEU A 631 23.97 -7.24 4.09
N ALA A 632 24.06 -7.99 5.20
CA ALA A 632 25.20 -7.90 6.11
C ALA A 632 26.51 -8.34 5.44
N ALA A 633 26.47 -9.33 4.56
CA ALA A 633 27.65 -9.79 3.82
C ALA A 633 28.14 -8.73 2.81
N CYS A 634 27.24 -8.03 2.12
CA CYS A 634 27.62 -7.08 1.08
C CYS A 634 27.78 -5.63 1.57
N LEU A 635 27.06 -5.19 2.60
CA LEU A 635 27.08 -3.80 3.09
C LEU A 635 27.74 -3.64 4.47
N GLY A 636 27.95 -4.73 5.21
CA GLY A 636 28.47 -4.70 6.58
C GLY A 636 27.46 -4.11 7.54
N GLY A 637 26.34 -4.76 7.81
CA GLY A 637 25.35 -4.36 8.80
C GLY A 637 25.36 -5.26 10.05
N ARG A 638 24.51 -4.93 11.01
CA ARG A 638 24.28 -5.76 12.20
C ARG A 638 23.35 -6.92 11.82
N ARG A 639 23.48 -8.03 12.50
CA ARG A 639 22.59 -9.18 12.33
C ARG A 639 22.30 -9.87 13.65
N SER A 640 21.17 -10.56 13.71
CA SER A 640 20.78 -11.38 14.85
C SER A 640 21.75 -12.57 15.01
N THR A 641 22.11 -12.91 16.25
CA THR A 641 23.01 -14.00 16.58
C THR A 641 22.30 -15.36 16.76
N GLY A 642 21.06 -15.48 16.31
CA GLY A 642 20.24 -16.72 16.39
C GLY A 642 19.07 -16.64 15.43
N PRO A 643 18.37 -17.80 15.20
CA PRO A 643 17.23 -17.88 14.32
C PRO A 643 16.05 -17.03 14.80
#